data_77130600c5dc8c8bae7db31a97a73096
#
_entry.id   77130600c5dc8c8bae7db31a97a73096
#
_cell.length_a   1.000
_cell.length_b   1.000
_cell.length_c   1.000
_cell.angle_alpha   90.00
_cell.angle_beta   90.00
_cell.angle_gamma   90.00
#
_symmetry.space_group_name_H-M   'P 1'
#
loop_
_entity.id
_entity.type
_entity.pdbx_description
1 polymer ?
#
loop_
_entity_poly.entity_id
_entity_poly.type
_entity_poly.pdbx_seq_one_letter_code
_entity_poly.pdbx_strand_id
1 'polypeptide(L)'
;LKNQNKIRLLRYSLFFLLISLVFFPCCKKKELLMREKVKPAVSLAVHPFPLHQIKILEGPFLEMIERDRRYLYELEADRLLHNFRLNAGLPSEAEPLGGWEDPGVELRGHFVGHYLTACALMIALTGDENLKKKADYIVTELARCQEALGRNGYLSAFPEEFIDRLIARQRVWAPWYTLHKIMAGLLDMYRYTGNRQALRILEKMASWAKLRLDKLSPEQIQAMLETEFGGMNEVLTNLYVATGNPDYLALARKFDHQAFFEPLARGRDELKGLHVNTQIPKVIGAVKEYEYTGEKKYYDLATFFWRQVVDHRCYVTGGTSNYEAWRTDPGQMSTELSNATHETCCTYNLLKLTKELFMLQPDPYYADYYERALFNGILPTQDPATGMTMYYVPMESGWYKTFSTPFDSFWCCTGTGIENPPRSAEAIYFHDQEGIYINLFIASELVWPEKGLRLRQETRFPEEEKTTIILNLKQPTRLALRLRVPYWATNGAELFINGEKKLIMAIPGTYIRVEEIWKDGDRIEYRLPMSFHLWPIQDNPQIAAILYGPIVLAGVLPTEDLRETDVYGPYHARGKKVRAPDLVASMGRPEDWLVPVKDEPLTFRTVGVGRPEDVTLIPFYKLFGKRYAIYWHFYDEAGWKKAEEMRIKREKEREAKEREIARHLVDEVAIGEEASEKEHHLQEERSRTGEIEGRKYREARSEGWFSYDLRVLPDRPMVLICTYWGSDLNREFDLLVDGEKIASQRINVNFPGDFFDVEYPLPVELTRGKNKITVKFQPHPGSIAGGVYACKIIKK
;
A
#
# COMPACT_ATOMS: atom_id res chain seq x y z
N LEU A 1 -52.24 64.87 16.16
CA LEU A 1 -52.19 63.41 16.55
C LEU A 1 -52.47 62.47 15.38
N LYS A 2 -53.14 62.82 14.32
CA LYS A 2 -53.41 62.04 13.11
C LYS A 2 -52.23 61.92 12.12
N ASN A 3 -51.29 62.88 12.15
CA ASN A 3 -50.14 62.85 11.22
C ASN A 3 -48.87 62.17 11.73
N GLN A 4 -48.77 61.94 13.03
CA GLN A 4 -47.62 61.20 13.57
C GLN A 4 -47.72 59.66 13.37
N ASN A 5 -48.90 59.10 13.29
CA ASN A 5 -49.08 57.67 13.04
C ASN A 5 -48.83 57.24 11.57
N LYS A 6 -49.02 58.14 10.60
CA LYS A 6 -48.72 57.84 9.19
C LYS A 6 -47.19 57.77 8.92
N ILE A 7 -46.43 58.59 9.62
CA ILE A 7 -44.94 58.61 9.48
C ILE A 7 -44.29 57.36 10.19
N ARG A 8 -44.91 56.85 11.27
CA ARG A 8 -44.44 55.63 11.93
C ARG A 8 -44.74 54.39 11.09
N LEU A 9 -45.91 54.29 10.47
CA LEU A 9 -46.23 53.12 9.59
C LEU A 9 -45.34 53.12 8.31
N LEU A 10 -45.03 54.29 7.73
CA LEU A 10 -44.12 54.35 6.57
C LEU A 10 -42.64 53.98 6.97
N ARG A 11 -42.23 54.29 8.18
CA ARG A 11 -40.88 53.87 8.66
C ARG A 11 -40.77 52.39 8.95
N TYR A 12 -41.82 51.73 9.41
CA TYR A 12 -41.86 50.31 9.61
C TYR A 12 -41.97 49.54 8.30
N SER A 13 -42.69 50.04 7.30
CA SER A 13 -42.77 49.43 5.98
C SER A 13 -41.48 49.56 5.18
N LEU A 14 -40.70 50.66 5.34
CA LEU A 14 -39.37 50.78 4.71
C LEU A 14 -38.31 49.93 5.43
N PHE A 15 -38.45 49.69 6.75
CA PHE A 15 -37.51 48.83 7.50
C PHE A 15 -37.75 47.32 7.20
N PHE A 16 -38.98 46.90 6.93
CA PHE A 16 -39.26 45.55 6.47
C PHE A 16 -38.93 45.35 4.98
N LEU A 17 -38.97 46.35 4.13
CA LEU A 17 -38.51 46.24 2.75
C LEU A 17 -36.96 46.26 2.63
N LEU A 18 -36.23 46.85 3.59
CA LEU A 18 -34.76 46.84 3.62
C LEU A 18 -34.18 45.56 4.26
N ILE A 19 -34.95 44.83 5.05
CA ILE A 19 -34.54 43.51 5.62
C ILE A 19 -34.80 42.35 4.63
N SER A 20 -35.65 42.50 3.64
CA SER A 20 -35.88 41.53 2.59
C SER A 20 -34.94 41.65 1.37
N LEU A 21 -33.96 42.54 1.42
CA LEU A 21 -32.92 42.77 0.41
C LEU A 21 -31.51 42.51 0.94
N VAL A 22 -31.36 41.78 2.06
CA VAL A 22 -30.14 41.02 2.30
C VAL A 22 -30.20 39.83 1.34
N PHE A 23 -29.81 40.09 0.11
CA PHE A 23 -29.36 39.08 -0.82
C PHE A 23 -28.33 38.26 -0.07
N PHE A 24 -28.68 37.06 0.34
CA PHE A 24 -27.71 35.99 0.36
C PHE A 24 -27.08 36.01 -1.03
N PRO A 25 -25.80 36.27 -1.15
CA PRO A 25 -25.13 35.95 -2.37
C PRO A 25 -25.23 34.44 -2.44
N CYS A 26 -26.16 33.96 -3.24
CA CYS A 26 -26.10 32.63 -3.80
C CYS A 26 -24.74 32.64 -4.53
N CYS A 27 -23.67 32.32 -3.79
CA CYS A 27 -22.45 31.91 -4.39
C CYS A 27 -22.85 30.70 -5.25
N LYS A 28 -23.08 30.93 -6.53
CA LYS A 28 -22.88 29.92 -7.55
C LYS A 28 -21.44 29.47 -7.31
N LYS A 29 -21.24 28.43 -6.44
CA LYS A 29 -20.06 27.63 -6.50
C LYS A 29 -19.99 27.20 -7.96
N LYS A 30 -19.14 27.89 -8.72
CA LYS A 30 -18.82 27.53 -10.09
C LYS A 30 -18.57 26.04 -10.04
N GLU A 31 -19.25 25.27 -10.90
CA GLU A 31 -18.93 23.87 -11.12
C GLU A 31 -17.42 23.75 -11.29
N LEU A 32 -16.74 23.27 -10.26
CA LEU A 32 -15.29 23.07 -10.22
C LEU A 32 -14.89 21.79 -10.97
N LEU A 33 -15.85 21.12 -11.59
CA LEU A 33 -15.56 20.03 -12.53
C LEU A 33 -14.99 20.66 -13.80
N MET A 34 -13.65 20.57 -13.91
CA MET A 34 -13.00 20.93 -15.18
C MET A 34 -13.51 19.94 -16.22
N ARG A 35 -14.21 20.44 -17.22
CA ARG A 35 -14.78 19.62 -18.30
C ARG A 35 -13.61 18.91 -19.01
N GLU A 36 -13.65 17.60 -19.01
CA GLU A 36 -12.79 16.79 -19.86
C GLU A 36 -12.97 17.26 -21.30
N LYS A 37 -11.87 17.52 -21.98
CA LYS A 37 -11.92 18.01 -23.37
C LYS A 37 -12.08 16.88 -24.38
N VAL A 38 -11.76 15.66 -23.96
CA VAL A 38 -11.90 14.45 -24.77
C VAL A 38 -13.03 13.59 -24.22
N LYS A 39 -13.88 13.15 -25.11
CA LYS A 39 -14.93 12.18 -24.77
C LYS A 39 -14.33 10.78 -24.79
N PRO A 40 -14.71 9.90 -23.82
CA PRO A 40 -14.29 8.51 -23.85
C PRO A 40 -14.73 7.82 -25.15
N ALA A 41 -13.86 6.96 -25.69
CA ALA A 41 -14.18 6.07 -26.79
C ALA A 41 -15.07 4.90 -26.33
N VAL A 42 -14.94 4.53 -25.05
CA VAL A 42 -15.77 3.51 -24.40
C VAL A 42 -16.61 4.17 -23.33
N SER A 43 -17.93 4.01 -23.41
CA SER A 43 -18.85 4.54 -22.40
C SER A 43 -18.68 3.80 -21.08
N LEU A 44 -18.52 4.53 -19.99
CA LEU A 44 -18.56 3.96 -18.65
C LEU A 44 -19.99 3.49 -18.33
N ALA A 45 -20.13 2.33 -17.70
CA ALA A 45 -21.40 1.81 -17.25
C ALA A 45 -21.95 2.56 -16.04
N VAL A 46 -21.04 3.02 -15.16
CA VAL A 46 -21.37 3.84 -13.99
C VAL A 46 -20.31 4.92 -13.77
N HIS A 47 -20.72 6.00 -13.11
CA HIS A 47 -19.87 7.13 -12.79
C HIS A 47 -19.72 7.30 -11.27
N PRO A 48 -18.54 7.66 -10.75
CA PRO A 48 -18.40 8.03 -9.35
C PRO A 48 -18.99 9.42 -9.12
N PHE A 49 -19.44 9.67 -7.90
CA PHE A 49 -19.79 11.03 -7.51
C PHE A 49 -18.53 11.86 -7.24
N PRO A 50 -18.50 13.14 -7.63
CA PRO A 50 -17.42 14.03 -7.26
C PRO A 50 -17.24 14.12 -5.74
N LEU A 51 -15.99 14.13 -5.23
CA LEU A 51 -15.70 14.14 -3.80
C LEU A 51 -16.41 15.28 -3.04
N HIS A 52 -16.53 16.47 -3.63
CA HIS A 52 -17.23 17.60 -3.00
C HIS A 52 -18.75 17.40 -2.83
N GLN A 53 -19.32 16.36 -3.44
CA GLN A 53 -20.71 15.96 -3.25
C GLN A 53 -20.86 14.92 -2.12
N ILE A 54 -19.75 14.40 -1.60
CA ILE A 54 -19.73 13.39 -0.54
C ILE A 54 -19.17 14.02 0.73
N LYS A 55 -19.81 13.79 1.85
CA LYS A 55 -19.32 14.16 3.17
C LYS A 55 -19.28 12.91 4.04
N ILE A 56 -18.10 12.56 4.54
CA ILE A 56 -17.95 11.50 5.53
C ILE A 56 -18.46 12.01 6.88
N LEU A 57 -19.24 11.18 7.55
CA LEU A 57 -19.77 11.45 8.88
C LEU A 57 -18.91 10.71 9.93
N GLU A 58 -19.38 10.69 11.19
CA GLU A 58 -18.67 10.07 12.31
C GLU A 58 -18.27 8.60 12.05
N GLY A 59 -17.12 8.20 12.56
CA GLY A 59 -16.60 6.85 12.45
C GLY A 59 -15.12 6.79 12.04
N PRO A 60 -14.56 5.58 11.92
CA PRO A 60 -13.12 5.38 11.76
C PRO A 60 -12.54 6.05 10.50
N PHE A 61 -13.32 6.19 9.45
CA PHE A 61 -12.86 6.86 8.22
C PHE A 61 -12.76 8.38 8.38
N LEU A 62 -13.70 9.02 9.09
CA LEU A 62 -13.57 10.45 9.41
C LEU A 62 -12.34 10.70 10.30
N GLU A 63 -12.13 9.85 11.31
CA GLU A 63 -10.96 9.96 12.18
C GLU A 63 -9.65 9.81 11.39
N MET A 64 -9.59 8.88 10.44
CA MET A 64 -8.45 8.69 9.56
C MET A 64 -8.18 9.94 8.70
N ILE A 65 -9.23 10.54 8.13
CA ILE A 65 -9.16 11.78 7.33
C ILE A 65 -8.66 12.96 8.19
N GLU A 66 -9.16 13.12 9.40
CA GLU A 66 -8.77 14.25 10.26
C GLU A 66 -7.34 14.10 10.81
N ARG A 67 -6.85 12.86 11.04
CA ARG A 67 -5.44 12.62 11.38
C ARG A 67 -4.52 12.98 10.23
N ASP A 68 -4.86 12.54 9.02
CA ASP A 68 -4.11 12.86 7.82
C ASP A 68 -4.08 14.37 7.54
N ARG A 69 -5.24 15.03 7.65
CA ARG A 69 -5.34 16.47 7.48
C ARG A 69 -4.42 17.23 8.43
N ARG A 70 -4.28 16.78 9.68
CA ARG A 70 -3.32 17.36 10.64
C ARG A 70 -1.89 17.20 10.17
N TYR A 71 -1.51 16.02 9.72
CA TYR A 71 -0.17 15.77 9.20
C TYR A 71 0.14 16.59 7.94
N LEU A 72 -0.83 16.78 7.02
CA LEU A 72 -0.66 17.67 5.88
C LEU A 72 -0.41 19.14 6.29
N TYR A 73 -0.94 19.60 7.42
CA TYR A 73 -0.63 20.91 7.97
C TYR A 73 0.72 20.96 8.67
N GLU A 74 1.15 19.93 9.33
CA GLU A 74 2.42 19.85 10.06
C GLU A 74 3.63 19.92 9.12
N LEU A 75 3.55 19.30 7.95
CA LEU A 75 4.62 19.36 6.95
C LEU A 75 4.81 20.78 6.40
N GLU A 76 5.94 21.41 6.69
CA GLU A 76 6.25 22.76 6.23
C GLU A 76 6.53 22.78 4.71
N ALA A 77 5.86 23.71 4.00
CA ALA A 77 5.97 23.83 2.55
C ALA A 77 7.42 24.09 2.08
N ASP A 78 8.17 24.88 2.82
CA ASP A 78 9.55 25.23 2.44
C ASP A 78 10.52 24.06 2.63
N ARG A 79 10.28 23.16 3.58
CA ARG A 79 11.03 21.91 3.72
C ARG A 79 10.75 20.97 2.54
N LEU A 80 9.50 20.84 2.11
CA LEU A 80 9.11 20.07 0.92
C LEU A 80 9.76 20.61 -0.35
N LEU A 81 9.93 21.93 -0.46
CA LEU A 81 10.49 22.62 -1.63
C LEU A 81 12.02 22.70 -1.61
N HIS A 82 12.67 22.35 -0.50
CA HIS A 82 14.11 22.53 -0.30
C HIS A 82 14.94 22.00 -1.46
N ASN A 83 14.81 20.70 -1.76
CA ASN A 83 15.58 20.05 -2.81
C ASN A 83 15.25 20.57 -4.23
N PHE A 84 14.02 21.01 -4.49
CA PHE A 84 13.65 21.63 -5.77
C PHE A 84 14.34 22.97 -5.97
N ARG A 85 14.40 23.81 -4.92
CA ARG A 85 15.09 25.09 -4.95
C ARG A 85 16.60 24.88 -5.17
N LEU A 86 17.22 23.96 -4.42
CA LEU A 86 18.65 23.67 -4.59
C LEU A 86 18.97 23.19 -6.00
N ASN A 87 18.18 22.28 -6.55
CA ASN A 87 18.37 21.79 -7.93
C ASN A 87 18.19 22.91 -8.96
N ALA A 88 17.32 23.88 -8.68
CA ALA A 88 17.08 25.05 -9.55
C ALA A 88 18.09 26.19 -9.35
N GLY A 89 19.07 26.04 -8.46
CA GLY A 89 20.03 27.11 -8.12
C GLY A 89 19.41 28.27 -7.35
N LEU A 90 18.26 28.03 -6.70
CA LEU A 90 17.59 29.04 -5.87
C LEU A 90 17.96 28.84 -4.40
N PRO A 91 18.00 29.92 -3.59
CA PRO A 91 18.30 29.80 -2.17
C PRO A 91 17.20 29.07 -1.41
N SER A 92 17.59 28.26 -0.42
CA SER A 92 16.69 27.61 0.53
C SER A 92 17.38 27.49 1.88
N GLU A 93 16.77 28.11 2.89
CA GLU A 93 17.25 28.06 4.29
C GLU A 93 16.45 27.03 5.12
N ALA A 94 15.47 26.35 4.50
CA ALA A 94 14.67 25.34 5.19
C ALA A 94 15.54 24.13 5.56
N GLU A 95 15.27 23.56 6.72
CA GLU A 95 15.85 22.27 7.13
C GLU A 95 15.42 21.18 6.14
N PRO A 96 16.34 20.37 5.59
CA PRO A 96 15.97 19.31 4.67
C PRO A 96 15.12 18.24 5.37
N LEU A 97 14.30 17.55 4.60
CA LEU A 97 13.62 16.32 5.03
C LEU A 97 14.60 15.15 4.95
N GLY A 98 14.42 14.15 5.84
CA GLY A 98 15.23 12.94 5.85
C GLY A 98 14.64 11.79 5.01
N GLY A 99 15.09 10.57 5.29
CA GLY A 99 14.62 9.37 4.61
C GLY A 99 14.82 9.44 3.09
N TRP A 100 13.77 9.11 2.31
CA TRP A 100 13.88 9.15 0.84
C TRP A 100 13.84 10.57 0.24
N GLU A 101 13.53 11.58 1.05
CA GLU A 101 13.63 12.99 0.65
C GLU A 101 14.97 13.65 1.04
N ASP A 102 15.89 12.90 1.66
CA ASP A 102 17.23 13.41 1.95
C ASP A 102 17.94 13.88 0.67
N PRO A 103 18.67 15.02 0.71
CA PRO A 103 19.39 15.57 -0.44
C PRO A 103 20.34 14.61 -1.15
N GLY A 104 20.84 13.57 -0.45
CA GLY A 104 21.70 12.54 -1.03
C GLY A 104 20.96 11.40 -1.74
N VAL A 105 19.64 11.30 -1.59
CA VAL A 105 18.86 10.18 -2.14
C VAL A 105 18.37 10.47 -3.56
N GLU A 106 18.50 9.50 -4.48
CA GLU A 106 18.14 9.66 -5.89
C GLU A 106 16.62 9.74 -6.15
N LEU A 107 15.76 9.34 -5.20
CA LEU A 107 14.28 9.46 -5.28
C LEU A 107 13.72 10.77 -4.76
N ARG A 108 14.53 11.66 -4.18
CA ARG A 108 14.06 12.93 -3.61
C ARG A 108 13.15 13.70 -4.56
N GLY A 109 12.12 14.31 -4.01
CA GLY A 109 11.11 15.07 -4.75
C GLY A 109 9.82 14.31 -5.08
N HIS A 110 9.80 12.97 -4.95
CA HIS A 110 8.60 12.18 -5.22
C HIS A 110 7.47 12.50 -4.23
N PHE A 111 7.83 12.76 -2.97
CA PHE A 111 6.84 13.00 -1.92
C PHE A 111 6.06 14.31 -2.13
N VAL A 112 6.65 15.33 -2.74
CA VAL A 112 5.93 16.56 -3.13
C VAL A 112 4.76 16.25 -4.08
N GLY A 113 4.94 15.30 -5.00
CA GLY A 113 3.87 14.83 -5.88
C GLY A 113 2.72 14.19 -5.08
N HIS A 114 3.03 13.27 -4.20
CA HIS A 114 2.05 12.65 -3.29
C HIS A 114 1.35 13.68 -2.41
N TYR A 115 2.11 14.61 -1.84
CA TYR A 115 1.58 15.68 -1.00
C TYR A 115 0.57 16.56 -1.76
N LEU A 116 0.86 16.95 -2.99
CA LEU A 116 -0.06 17.72 -3.82
C LEU A 116 -1.33 16.93 -4.17
N THR A 117 -1.21 15.64 -4.50
CA THR A 117 -2.37 14.74 -4.70
C THR A 117 -3.22 14.66 -3.43
N ALA A 118 -2.60 14.38 -2.27
CA ALA A 118 -3.31 14.30 -0.99
C ALA A 118 -4.03 15.61 -0.64
N CYS A 119 -3.34 16.75 -0.80
CA CYS A 119 -3.96 18.08 -0.61
C CYS A 119 -5.14 18.30 -1.56
N ALA A 120 -4.99 17.97 -2.86
CA ALA A 120 -6.04 18.18 -3.85
C ALA A 120 -7.29 17.35 -3.54
N LEU A 121 -7.12 16.09 -3.15
CA LEU A 121 -8.22 15.21 -2.74
C LEU A 121 -8.86 15.67 -1.43
N MET A 122 -8.06 16.06 -0.43
CA MET A 122 -8.53 16.56 0.86
C MET A 122 -9.34 17.85 0.68
N ILE A 123 -8.86 18.78 -0.16
CA ILE A 123 -9.56 20.03 -0.49
C ILE A 123 -10.88 19.71 -1.22
N ALA A 124 -10.86 18.76 -2.17
CA ALA A 124 -12.07 18.36 -2.87
C ALA A 124 -13.12 17.77 -1.93
N LEU A 125 -12.71 16.96 -0.97
CA LEU A 125 -13.60 16.30 -0.01
C LEU A 125 -14.13 17.27 1.06
N THR A 126 -13.26 18.15 1.59
CA THR A 126 -13.56 18.95 2.79
C THR A 126 -13.86 20.42 2.49
N GLY A 127 -13.42 20.93 1.35
CA GLY A 127 -13.48 22.36 1.03
C GLY A 127 -12.48 23.22 1.80
N ASP A 128 -11.37 22.66 2.27
CA ASP A 128 -10.37 23.34 3.10
C ASP A 128 -9.59 24.40 2.31
N GLU A 129 -10.02 25.66 2.40
CA GLU A 129 -9.42 26.79 1.70
C GLU A 129 -8.02 27.17 2.24
N ASN A 130 -7.70 26.86 3.50
CA ASN A 130 -6.36 27.14 4.04
C ASN A 130 -5.34 26.11 3.54
N LEU A 131 -5.72 24.84 3.49
CA LEU A 131 -4.90 23.82 2.87
C LEU A 131 -4.70 24.12 1.38
N LYS A 132 -5.75 24.64 0.70
CA LYS A 132 -5.66 25.07 -0.69
C LYS A 132 -4.61 26.18 -0.88
N LYS A 133 -4.59 27.18 -0.02
CA LYS A 133 -3.58 28.27 -0.08
C LYS A 133 -2.16 27.71 0.06
N LYS A 134 -1.95 26.77 0.98
CA LYS A 134 -0.66 26.10 1.19
C LYS A 134 -0.22 25.31 -0.05
N ALA A 135 -1.12 24.52 -0.63
CA ALA A 135 -0.83 23.76 -1.84
C ALA A 135 -0.60 24.68 -3.07
N ASP A 136 -1.38 25.75 -3.22
CA ASP A 136 -1.20 26.76 -4.27
C ASP A 136 0.16 27.50 -4.14
N TYR A 137 0.64 27.74 -2.92
CA TYR A 137 1.99 28.26 -2.68
C TYR A 137 3.07 27.30 -3.19
N ILE A 138 2.95 26.00 -2.86
CA ILE A 138 3.90 24.98 -3.35
C ILE A 138 3.92 24.96 -4.88
N VAL A 139 2.75 24.96 -5.53
CA VAL A 139 2.64 25.01 -7.01
C VAL A 139 3.32 26.26 -7.57
N THR A 140 3.18 27.42 -6.90
CA THR A 140 3.82 28.67 -7.34
C THR A 140 5.34 28.58 -7.25
N GLU A 141 5.88 28.04 -6.17
CA GLU A 141 7.33 27.86 -6.03
C GLU A 141 7.88 26.80 -6.99
N LEU A 142 7.14 25.72 -7.28
CA LEU A 142 7.52 24.75 -8.32
C LEU A 142 7.58 25.39 -9.71
N ALA A 143 6.65 26.31 -10.03
CA ALA A 143 6.72 27.08 -11.28
C ALA A 143 7.98 27.95 -11.35
N ARG A 144 8.35 28.59 -10.22
CA ARG A 144 9.57 29.38 -10.11
C ARG A 144 10.82 28.51 -10.27
N CYS A 145 10.85 27.32 -9.66
CA CYS A 145 11.93 26.37 -9.84
C CYS A 145 12.05 25.91 -11.30
N GLN A 146 10.91 25.58 -11.96
CA GLN A 146 10.91 25.20 -13.37
C GLN A 146 11.44 26.31 -14.30
N GLU A 147 11.10 27.55 -14.03
CA GLU A 147 11.56 28.70 -14.78
C GLU A 147 13.07 28.94 -14.58
N ALA A 148 13.55 28.85 -13.32
CA ALA A 148 14.97 29.02 -12.99
C ALA A 148 15.86 27.94 -13.60
N LEU A 149 15.37 26.67 -13.65
CA LEU A 149 16.06 25.59 -14.35
C LEU A 149 16.28 25.86 -15.84
N GLY A 150 15.34 26.55 -16.52
CA GLY A 150 15.47 26.97 -17.92
C GLY A 150 15.70 25.81 -18.92
N ARG A 151 15.37 24.56 -18.58
CA ARG A 151 15.65 23.35 -19.34
C ARG A 151 14.43 22.82 -20.07
N ASN A 152 13.86 23.62 -20.97
CA ASN A 152 12.73 23.26 -21.83
C ASN A 152 11.52 22.65 -21.08
N GLY A 153 11.34 23.03 -19.82
CA GLY A 153 10.21 22.58 -19.00
C GLY A 153 10.50 21.44 -18.02
N TYR A 154 11.76 20.98 -17.91
CA TYR A 154 12.17 20.06 -16.85
C TYR A 154 11.87 20.63 -15.46
N LEU A 155 11.40 19.76 -14.56
CA LEU A 155 11.19 20.06 -13.15
C LEU A 155 11.38 18.81 -12.30
N SER A 156 12.32 18.82 -11.40
CA SER A 156 12.51 17.79 -10.36
C SER A 156 13.35 18.34 -9.21
N ALA A 157 13.45 17.57 -8.12
CA ALA A 157 14.36 17.81 -6.99
C ALA A 157 15.77 17.23 -7.22
N PHE A 158 16.04 16.62 -8.37
CA PHE A 158 17.33 16.05 -8.76
C PHE A 158 17.73 16.55 -10.16
N PRO A 159 19.03 16.49 -10.52
CA PRO A 159 19.50 16.98 -11.82
C PRO A 159 19.00 16.13 -13.00
N GLU A 160 18.78 16.79 -14.15
CA GLU A 160 18.33 16.14 -15.40
C GLU A 160 19.24 14.99 -15.86
N GLU A 161 20.51 15.01 -15.44
CA GLU A 161 21.51 13.97 -15.69
C GLU A 161 21.05 12.57 -15.24
N PHE A 162 20.14 12.45 -14.26
CA PHE A 162 19.60 11.15 -13.86
C PHE A 162 18.83 10.48 -14.99
N ILE A 163 18.17 11.26 -15.83
CA ILE A 163 17.52 10.76 -17.05
C ILE A 163 18.57 10.35 -18.10
N ASP A 164 19.67 11.08 -18.23
CA ASP A 164 20.76 10.71 -19.14
C ASP A 164 21.42 9.38 -18.72
N ARG A 165 21.69 9.23 -17.42
CA ARG A 165 22.19 7.97 -16.85
C ARG A 165 21.25 6.81 -17.11
N LEU A 166 19.94 7.00 -16.90
CA LEU A 166 18.93 5.97 -17.16
C LEU A 166 18.91 5.55 -18.64
N ILE A 167 18.90 6.51 -19.57
CA ILE A 167 18.91 6.25 -21.01
C ILE A 167 20.21 5.53 -21.42
N ALA A 168 21.33 5.90 -20.83
CA ALA A 168 22.63 5.26 -21.03
C ALA A 168 22.77 3.90 -20.30
N ARG A 169 21.72 3.41 -19.62
CA ARG A 169 21.71 2.19 -18.81
C ARG A 169 22.77 2.19 -17.69
N GLN A 170 23.13 3.37 -17.23
CA GLN A 170 23.94 3.54 -16.03
C GLN A 170 23.06 3.45 -14.80
N ARG A 171 23.68 3.03 -13.67
CA ARG A 171 22.95 2.87 -12.41
C ARG A 171 22.38 4.22 -11.96
N VAL A 172 21.07 4.24 -11.81
CA VAL A 172 20.28 5.30 -11.18
C VAL A 172 19.03 4.66 -10.60
N TRP A 173 18.52 5.19 -9.51
CA TRP A 173 17.28 4.63 -8.94
C TRP A 173 16.11 4.89 -9.91
N ALA A 174 14.96 5.32 -9.59
CA ALA A 174 13.78 5.38 -10.45
C ALA A 174 13.36 6.83 -10.82
N PRO A 175 14.11 7.56 -11.69
CA PRO A 175 13.83 8.97 -11.94
C PRO A 175 12.46 9.22 -12.60
N TRP A 176 11.99 8.33 -13.49
CA TRP A 176 10.64 8.46 -14.06
C TRP A 176 9.53 8.25 -13.02
N TYR A 177 9.74 7.41 -12.01
CA TYR A 177 8.82 7.28 -10.90
C TYR A 177 8.65 8.62 -10.16
N THR A 178 9.74 9.29 -9.81
CA THR A 178 9.68 10.61 -9.14
C THR A 178 8.97 11.65 -10.03
N LEU A 179 9.31 11.71 -11.33
CA LEU A 179 8.64 12.61 -12.27
C LEU A 179 7.15 12.29 -12.40
N HIS A 180 6.77 11.00 -12.43
CA HIS A 180 5.37 10.60 -12.42
C HIS A 180 4.62 11.18 -11.21
N LYS A 181 5.18 11.07 -10.00
CA LYS A 181 4.52 11.57 -8.80
C LYS A 181 4.33 13.09 -8.85
N ILE A 182 5.34 13.84 -9.25
CA ILE A 182 5.25 15.30 -9.43
C ILE A 182 4.16 15.64 -10.47
N MET A 183 4.15 14.96 -11.62
CA MET A 183 3.17 15.19 -12.68
C MET A 183 1.75 14.83 -12.22
N ALA A 184 1.56 13.73 -11.50
CA ALA A 184 0.27 13.33 -10.94
C ALA A 184 -0.26 14.35 -9.93
N GLY A 185 0.59 14.80 -9.00
CA GLY A 185 0.21 15.84 -8.03
C GLY A 185 -0.19 17.17 -8.70
N LEU A 186 0.52 17.59 -9.73
CA LEU A 186 0.19 18.79 -10.51
C LEU A 186 -1.14 18.61 -11.26
N LEU A 187 -1.39 17.42 -11.84
CA LEU A 187 -2.65 17.13 -12.51
C LEU A 187 -3.83 17.15 -11.55
N ASP A 188 -3.67 16.56 -10.36
CA ASP A 188 -4.72 16.52 -9.36
C ASP A 188 -5.01 17.90 -8.77
N MET A 189 -4.00 18.75 -8.57
CA MET A 189 -4.19 20.17 -8.24
C MET A 189 -5.01 20.89 -9.30
N TYR A 190 -4.79 20.59 -10.59
CA TYR A 190 -5.64 21.14 -11.65
C TYR A 190 -7.06 20.57 -11.61
N ARG A 191 -7.22 19.25 -11.53
CA ARG A 191 -8.51 18.55 -11.60
C ARG A 191 -9.44 18.90 -10.43
N TYR A 192 -8.91 18.83 -9.22
CA TYR A 192 -9.71 18.93 -7.98
C TYR A 192 -9.80 20.35 -7.41
N THR A 193 -8.83 21.22 -7.70
CA THR A 193 -8.82 22.58 -7.14
C THR A 193 -8.96 23.68 -8.20
N GLY A 194 -8.87 23.32 -9.48
CA GLY A 194 -8.90 24.28 -10.59
C GLY A 194 -7.61 25.08 -10.77
N ASN A 195 -6.48 24.65 -10.17
CA ASN A 195 -5.21 25.36 -10.28
C ASN A 195 -4.62 25.27 -11.70
N ARG A 196 -4.84 26.31 -12.50
CA ARG A 196 -4.34 26.37 -13.90
C ARG A 196 -2.83 26.52 -13.99
N GLN A 197 -2.15 27.00 -12.95
CA GLN A 197 -0.68 27.07 -12.94
C GLN A 197 -0.08 25.68 -12.88
N ALA A 198 -0.65 24.79 -12.09
CA ALA A 198 -0.24 23.38 -12.05
C ALA A 198 -0.33 22.71 -13.43
N LEU A 199 -1.42 22.93 -14.17
CA LEU A 199 -1.54 22.42 -15.54
C LEU A 199 -0.43 22.96 -16.46
N ARG A 200 -0.12 24.26 -16.40
CA ARG A 200 0.95 24.85 -17.23
C ARG A 200 2.33 24.27 -16.92
N ILE A 201 2.63 24.00 -15.65
CA ILE A 201 3.88 23.34 -15.25
C ILE A 201 3.92 21.93 -15.84
N LEU A 202 2.83 21.18 -15.69
CA LEU A 202 2.69 19.81 -16.18
C LEU A 202 2.81 19.72 -17.69
N GLU A 203 2.17 20.59 -18.46
CA GLU A 203 2.29 20.64 -19.92
C GLU A 203 3.74 20.89 -20.37
N LYS A 204 4.48 21.75 -19.66
CA LYS A 204 5.91 21.97 -19.94
C LYS A 204 6.73 20.70 -19.61
N MET A 205 6.46 20.00 -18.49
CA MET A 205 7.11 18.74 -18.16
C MET A 205 6.83 17.67 -19.21
N ALA A 206 5.58 17.53 -19.66
CA ALA A 206 5.22 16.58 -20.72
C ALA A 206 5.90 16.90 -22.06
N SER A 207 5.98 18.18 -22.42
CA SER A 207 6.68 18.64 -23.63
C SER A 207 8.19 18.33 -23.56
N TRP A 208 8.80 18.57 -22.39
CA TRP A 208 10.20 18.17 -22.14
C TRP A 208 10.38 16.65 -22.28
N ALA A 209 9.51 15.85 -21.64
CA ALA A 209 9.57 14.39 -21.76
C ALA A 209 9.46 13.92 -23.21
N LYS A 210 8.54 14.53 -23.99
CA LYS A 210 8.41 14.24 -25.42
C LYS A 210 9.70 14.53 -26.19
N LEU A 211 10.30 15.71 -25.98
CA LEU A 211 11.56 16.10 -26.64
C LEU A 211 12.72 15.13 -26.32
N ARG A 212 12.72 14.55 -25.12
CA ARG A 212 13.72 13.55 -24.70
C ARG A 212 13.49 12.19 -25.39
N LEU A 213 12.23 11.70 -25.31
CA LEU A 213 11.87 10.36 -25.77
C LEU A 213 11.72 10.25 -27.30
N ASP A 214 11.46 11.36 -28.01
CA ASP A 214 11.40 11.36 -29.47
C ASP A 214 12.77 11.13 -30.16
N LYS A 215 13.85 11.24 -29.38
CA LYS A 215 15.22 10.97 -29.86
C LYS A 215 15.61 9.50 -29.71
N LEU A 216 14.83 8.71 -29.05
CA LEU A 216 15.14 7.31 -28.72
C LEU A 216 14.46 6.36 -29.72
N SER A 217 15.15 5.25 -30.07
CA SER A 217 14.51 4.16 -30.78
C SER A 217 13.48 3.42 -29.87
N PRO A 218 12.53 2.67 -30.47
CA PRO A 218 11.61 1.83 -29.68
C PRO A 218 12.35 0.87 -28.73
N GLU A 219 13.46 0.27 -29.16
CA GLU A 219 14.25 -0.65 -28.34
C GLU A 219 14.90 0.06 -27.16
N GLN A 220 15.43 1.28 -27.37
CA GLN A 220 15.98 2.08 -26.27
C GLN A 220 14.91 2.48 -25.25
N ILE A 221 13.69 2.80 -25.72
CA ILE A 221 12.56 3.08 -24.84
C ILE A 221 12.21 1.84 -24.01
N GLN A 222 12.03 0.66 -24.63
CA GLN A 222 11.70 -0.56 -23.90
C GLN A 222 12.78 -0.94 -22.88
N ALA A 223 14.06 -0.79 -23.24
CA ALA A 223 15.17 -1.02 -22.30
C ALA A 223 15.15 -0.03 -21.10
N MET A 224 14.80 1.24 -21.34
CA MET A 224 14.61 2.24 -20.28
C MET A 224 13.46 1.85 -19.31
N LEU A 225 12.38 1.26 -19.84
CA LEU A 225 11.20 0.86 -19.05
C LEU A 225 11.44 -0.37 -18.14
N GLU A 226 12.59 -1.03 -18.22
CA GLU A 226 13.01 -2.04 -17.24
C GLU A 226 13.21 -1.42 -15.84
N THR A 227 13.52 -0.12 -15.77
CA THR A 227 13.56 0.64 -14.53
C THR A 227 12.17 1.20 -14.21
N GLU A 228 11.82 1.23 -12.94
CA GLU A 228 10.52 1.71 -12.47
C GLU A 228 10.18 3.12 -12.96
N PHE A 229 8.96 3.28 -13.50
CA PHE A 229 8.48 4.56 -14.05
C PHE A 229 7.10 4.98 -13.51
N GLY A 230 6.58 4.25 -12.50
CA GLY A 230 5.26 4.51 -11.92
C GLY A 230 4.13 4.40 -12.96
N GLY A 231 3.16 5.28 -12.87
CA GLY A 231 2.02 5.39 -13.80
C GLY A 231 2.19 6.49 -14.83
N MET A 232 3.35 6.58 -15.51
CA MET A 232 3.58 7.59 -16.54
C MET A 232 2.54 7.53 -17.67
N ASN A 233 2.13 6.32 -18.09
CA ASN A 233 1.06 6.15 -19.09
C ASN A 233 -0.30 6.63 -18.54
N GLU A 234 -0.62 6.42 -17.26
CA GLU A 234 -1.83 6.95 -16.62
C GLU A 234 -1.87 8.48 -16.63
N VAL A 235 -0.84 9.13 -16.09
CA VAL A 235 -0.83 10.60 -15.95
C VAL A 235 -0.83 11.31 -17.31
N LEU A 236 -0.15 10.77 -18.30
CA LEU A 236 -0.08 11.34 -19.66
C LEU A 236 -1.40 11.13 -20.42
N THR A 237 -2.05 9.99 -20.30
CA THR A 237 -3.40 9.77 -20.82
C THR A 237 -4.40 10.73 -20.18
N ASN A 238 -4.35 10.89 -18.86
CA ASN A 238 -5.19 11.84 -18.15
C ASN A 238 -4.89 13.31 -18.54
N LEU A 239 -3.64 13.63 -18.86
CA LEU A 239 -3.27 14.96 -19.39
C LEU A 239 -3.85 15.17 -20.80
N TYR A 240 -3.84 14.13 -21.67
CA TYR A 240 -4.55 14.17 -22.94
C TYR A 240 -6.04 14.47 -22.75
N VAL A 241 -6.69 13.79 -21.81
CA VAL A 241 -8.12 14.01 -21.50
C VAL A 241 -8.39 15.44 -21.06
N ALA A 242 -7.53 15.97 -20.19
CA ALA A 242 -7.65 17.33 -19.66
C ALA A 242 -7.40 18.43 -20.68
N THR A 243 -6.54 18.18 -21.68
CA THR A 243 -6.08 19.21 -22.63
C THR A 243 -6.61 19.06 -24.05
N GLY A 244 -6.94 17.83 -24.45
CA GLY A 244 -7.30 17.48 -25.83
C GLY A 244 -6.11 17.40 -26.77
N ASN A 245 -4.87 17.50 -26.27
CA ASN A 245 -3.68 17.43 -27.10
C ASN A 245 -3.25 15.97 -27.37
N PRO A 246 -3.33 15.46 -28.62
CA PRO A 246 -3.06 14.07 -28.95
C PRO A 246 -1.59 13.67 -28.73
N ASP A 247 -0.67 14.61 -28.69
CA ASP A 247 0.74 14.35 -28.42
C ASP A 247 0.95 13.69 -27.04
N TYR A 248 0.08 13.99 -26.06
CA TYR A 248 0.19 13.41 -24.73
C TYR A 248 -0.25 11.94 -24.69
N LEU A 249 -1.25 11.56 -25.48
CA LEU A 249 -1.62 10.15 -25.63
C LEU A 249 -0.52 9.38 -26.41
N ALA A 250 0.05 9.98 -27.44
CA ALA A 250 1.18 9.38 -28.14
C ALA A 250 2.40 9.21 -27.23
N LEU A 251 2.64 10.17 -26.33
CA LEU A 251 3.70 10.07 -25.33
C LEU A 251 3.38 9.00 -24.27
N ALA A 252 2.13 8.89 -23.82
CA ALA A 252 1.68 7.85 -22.87
C ALA A 252 2.03 6.46 -23.39
N ARG A 253 1.73 6.18 -24.66
CA ARG A 253 2.01 4.90 -25.32
C ARG A 253 3.49 4.54 -25.41
N LYS A 254 4.40 5.51 -25.29
CA LYS A 254 5.84 5.23 -25.18
C LYS A 254 6.21 4.55 -23.85
N PHE A 255 5.33 4.68 -22.85
CA PHE A 255 5.45 4.00 -21.56
C PHE A 255 4.71 2.65 -21.49
N ASP A 256 4.18 2.16 -22.62
CA ASP A 256 3.68 0.78 -22.72
C ASP A 256 4.86 -0.19 -22.65
N HIS A 257 5.04 -0.83 -21.50
CA HIS A 257 6.09 -1.81 -21.26
C HIS A 257 5.70 -3.15 -21.89
N GLN A 258 6.14 -3.40 -23.12
CA GLN A 258 5.71 -4.55 -23.92
C GLN A 258 6.06 -5.89 -23.26
N ALA A 259 7.26 -5.99 -22.64
CA ALA A 259 7.66 -7.20 -21.91
C ALA A 259 6.68 -7.60 -20.78
N PHE A 260 5.96 -6.62 -20.24
CA PHE A 260 4.93 -6.85 -19.22
C PHE A 260 3.51 -6.94 -19.80
N PHE A 261 3.18 -6.10 -20.80
CA PHE A 261 1.81 -6.04 -21.35
C PHE A 261 1.48 -7.20 -22.28
N GLU A 262 2.41 -7.64 -23.13
CA GLU A 262 2.13 -8.69 -24.12
C GLU A 262 1.77 -10.06 -23.50
N PRO A 263 2.45 -10.57 -22.48
CA PRO A 263 2.03 -11.80 -21.81
C PRO A 263 0.62 -11.71 -21.27
N LEU A 264 0.30 -10.62 -20.58
CA LEU A 264 -1.02 -10.38 -19.96
C LEU A 264 -2.12 -10.27 -21.02
N ALA A 265 -1.90 -9.56 -22.13
CA ALA A 265 -2.85 -9.45 -23.23
C ALA A 265 -3.12 -10.79 -23.94
N ARG A 266 -2.20 -11.75 -23.80
CA ARG A 266 -2.35 -13.14 -24.29
C ARG A 266 -2.88 -14.10 -23.23
N GLY A 267 -3.28 -13.61 -22.04
CA GLY A 267 -3.76 -14.42 -20.92
C GLY A 267 -2.66 -15.30 -20.28
N ARG A 268 -1.39 -14.87 -20.32
CA ARG A 268 -0.28 -15.59 -19.69
C ARG A 268 0.18 -14.88 -18.44
N ASP A 269 0.23 -15.63 -17.35
CA ASP A 269 0.75 -15.18 -16.06
C ASP A 269 2.27 -15.36 -16.00
N GLU A 270 3.00 -14.29 -16.19
CA GLU A 270 4.47 -14.22 -16.05
C GLU A 270 4.86 -13.24 -14.93
N LEU A 271 4.04 -13.17 -13.84
CA LEU A 271 4.21 -12.20 -12.75
C LEU A 271 5.28 -12.63 -11.72
N LYS A 272 5.58 -13.94 -11.62
CA LYS A 272 6.57 -14.45 -10.66
C LYS A 272 7.94 -13.79 -10.83
N GLY A 273 8.49 -13.29 -9.71
CA GLY A 273 9.77 -12.59 -9.66
C GLY A 273 9.69 -11.08 -9.91
N LEU A 274 8.55 -10.56 -10.34
CA LEU A 274 8.39 -9.13 -10.59
C LEU A 274 8.14 -8.36 -9.28
N HIS A 275 8.70 -7.16 -9.21
CA HIS A 275 8.38 -6.18 -8.18
C HIS A 275 6.93 -5.70 -8.34
N VAL A 276 6.11 -5.91 -7.33
CA VAL A 276 4.65 -5.78 -7.42
C VAL A 276 4.20 -4.35 -7.70
N ASN A 277 4.62 -3.41 -6.86
CA ASN A 277 4.18 -2.02 -6.96
C ASN A 277 4.63 -1.34 -8.26
N THR A 278 5.72 -1.81 -8.87
CA THR A 278 6.18 -1.34 -10.18
C THR A 278 5.19 -1.70 -11.29
N GLN A 279 4.41 -2.78 -11.15
CA GLN A 279 3.54 -3.26 -12.23
C GLN A 279 2.12 -2.69 -12.17
N ILE A 280 1.52 -2.55 -10.99
CA ILE A 280 0.10 -2.18 -10.86
C ILE A 280 -0.21 -0.82 -11.51
N PRO A 281 0.60 0.26 -11.34
CA PRO A 281 0.33 1.55 -11.96
C PRO A 281 0.30 1.51 -13.50
N LYS A 282 1.09 0.64 -14.12
CA LYS A 282 1.09 0.43 -15.59
C LYS A 282 -0.28 -0.03 -16.07
N VAL A 283 -0.92 -0.93 -15.30
CA VAL A 283 -2.24 -1.48 -15.63
C VAL A 283 -3.35 -0.44 -15.44
N ILE A 284 -3.23 0.45 -14.46
CA ILE A 284 -4.15 1.59 -14.30
C ILE A 284 -4.11 2.46 -15.56
N GLY A 285 -2.89 2.75 -16.06
CA GLY A 285 -2.71 3.48 -17.31
C GLY A 285 -3.32 2.76 -18.51
N ALA A 286 -3.17 1.44 -18.59
CA ALA A 286 -3.79 0.65 -19.66
C ALA A 286 -5.31 0.74 -19.64
N VAL A 287 -5.97 0.73 -18.47
CA VAL A 287 -7.42 0.95 -18.38
C VAL A 287 -7.81 2.34 -18.89
N LYS A 288 -7.03 3.37 -18.57
CA LYS A 288 -7.28 4.72 -19.10
C LYS A 288 -7.07 4.80 -20.61
N GLU A 289 -6.06 4.13 -21.15
CA GLU A 289 -5.88 4.02 -22.60
C GLU A 289 -7.03 3.29 -23.28
N TYR A 290 -7.56 2.21 -22.67
CA TYR A 290 -8.78 1.55 -23.17
C TYR A 290 -9.97 2.51 -23.21
N GLU A 291 -10.22 3.23 -22.13
CA GLU A 291 -11.36 4.16 -22.01
C GLU A 291 -11.36 5.19 -23.15
N TYR A 292 -10.18 5.73 -23.53
CA TYR A 292 -10.08 6.82 -24.51
C TYR A 292 -9.66 6.39 -25.92
N THR A 293 -9.32 5.12 -26.14
CA THR A 293 -8.95 4.59 -27.46
C THR A 293 -9.86 3.48 -27.97
N GLY A 294 -10.54 2.75 -27.08
CA GLY A 294 -11.34 1.56 -27.40
C GLY A 294 -10.50 0.33 -27.74
N GLU A 295 -9.17 0.37 -27.60
CA GLU A 295 -8.31 -0.77 -27.92
C GLU A 295 -8.46 -1.89 -26.89
N LYS A 296 -9.21 -2.91 -27.25
CA LYS A 296 -9.62 -4.02 -26.36
C LYS A 296 -8.45 -4.74 -25.66
N LYS A 297 -7.26 -4.75 -26.24
CA LYS A 297 -6.06 -5.37 -25.65
C LYS A 297 -5.78 -4.85 -24.24
N TYR A 298 -6.00 -3.54 -23.99
CA TYR A 298 -5.76 -2.91 -22.70
C TYR A 298 -6.79 -3.33 -21.65
N TYR A 299 -8.04 -3.52 -22.05
CA TYR A 299 -9.08 -4.05 -21.16
C TYR A 299 -8.80 -5.53 -20.80
N ASP A 300 -8.47 -6.34 -21.83
CA ASP A 300 -8.21 -7.77 -21.62
C ASP A 300 -7.01 -7.98 -20.69
N LEU A 301 -5.89 -7.26 -20.90
CA LEU A 301 -4.73 -7.36 -20.01
C LEU A 301 -5.06 -6.89 -18.58
N ALA A 302 -5.84 -5.83 -18.42
CA ALA A 302 -6.15 -5.26 -17.11
C ALA A 302 -7.07 -6.17 -16.28
N THR A 303 -8.11 -6.71 -16.92
CA THR A 303 -9.03 -7.65 -16.25
C THR A 303 -8.34 -8.97 -15.91
N PHE A 304 -7.50 -9.49 -16.82
CA PHE A 304 -6.71 -10.68 -16.56
C PHE A 304 -5.72 -10.46 -15.41
N PHE A 305 -4.95 -9.38 -15.45
CA PHE A 305 -4.01 -9.02 -14.39
C PHE A 305 -4.71 -8.90 -13.03
N TRP A 306 -5.82 -8.16 -12.97
CA TRP A 306 -6.55 -7.95 -11.72
C TRP A 306 -6.98 -9.28 -11.10
N ARG A 307 -7.52 -10.19 -11.92
CA ARG A 307 -7.92 -11.54 -11.45
C ARG A 307 -6.71 -12.34 -10.98
N GLN A 308 -5.60 -12.38 -11.75
CA GLN A 308 -4.40 -13.10 -11.34
C GLN A 308 -3.84 -12.62 -10.00
N VAL A 309 -3.95 -11.33 -9.71
CA VAL A 309 -3.48 -10.77 -8.44
C VAL A 309 -4.49 -11.01 -7.32
N VAL A 310 -5.75 -10.61 -7.52
CA VAL A 310 -6.76 -10.63 -6.46
C VAL A 310 -7.16 -12.05 -6.06
N ASP A 311 -7.27 -12.97 -7.03
CA ASP A 311 -7.74 -14.34 -6.78
C ASP A 311 -6.62 -15.27 -6.30
N HIS A 312 -5.36 -15.00 -6.69
CA HIS A 312 -4.27 -15.95 -6.50
C HIS A 312 -3.06 -15.43 -5.74
N ARG A 313 -2.95 -14.12 -5.46
CA ARG A 313 -1.78 -13.51 -4.84
C ARG A 313 -2.08 -12.51 -3.73
N CYS A 314 -3.36 -12.32 -3.37
CA CYS A 314 -3.74 -11.43 -2.27
C CYS A 314 -3.91 -12.20 -0.96
N TYR A 315 -3.40 -11.60 0.11
CA TYR A 315 -3.72 -12.02 1.49
C TYR A 315 -5.17 -11.67 1.84
N VAL A 316 -5.64 -12.20 2.96
CA VAL A 316 -7.00 -11.94 3.46
C VAL A 316 -7.30 -10.45 3.62
N THR A 317 -6.30 -9.63 3.92
CA THR A 317 -6.40 -8.17 4.03
C THR A 317 -6.59 -7.45 2.69
N GLY A 318 -6.53 -8.15 1.57
CA GLY A 318 -6.61 -7.56 0.22
C GLY A 318 -5.27 -7.03 -0.31
N GLY A 319 -4.21 -7.06 0.49
CA GLY A 319 -2.87 -6.69 0.04
C GLY A 319 -2.12 -7.85 -0.60
N THR A 320 -1.02 -7.54 -1.26
CA THR A 320 -0.16 -8.49 -1.97
C THR A 320 1.29 -8.09 -1.84
N SER A 321 2.22 -8.92 -2.24
CA SER A 321 3.68 -8.84 -2.17
C SER A 321 4.31 -9.49 -0.94
N ASN A 322 5.52 -9.97 -1.12
CA ASN A 322 6.43 -10.38 -0.06
C ASN A 322 7.84 -9.86 -0.40
N TYR A 323 8.41 -8.99 0.45
CA TYR A 323 9.62 -8.23 0.12
C TYR A 323 9.50 -7.58 -1.27
N GLU A 324 8.38 -6.85 -1.50
CA GLU A 324 8.04 -6.09 -2.72
C GLU A 324 7.78 -6.93 -3.98
N ALA A 325 7.93 -8.25 -3.96
CA ALA A 325 7.83 -9.10 -5.14
C ALA A 325 6.76 -10.20 -5.03
N TRP A 326 6.29 -10.70 -6.16
CA TRP A 326 5.60 -11.99 -6.26
C TRP A 326 6.66 -13.09 -6.39
N ARG A 327 6.90 -13.84 -5.33
CA ARG A 327 8.03 -14.77 -5.25
C ARG A 327 7.69 -16.20 -5.67
N THR A 328 6.39 -16.53 -5.65
CA THR A 328 5.86 -17.88 -5.90
C THR A 328 4.94 -17.91 -7.13
N ASP A 329 4.55 -19.10 -7.54
CA ASP A 329 3.52 -19.32 -8.55
C ASP A 329 2.13 -18.96 -8.00
N PRO A 330 1.12 -18.75 -8.88
CA PRO A 330 -0.24 -18.37 -8.45
C PRO A 330 -0.79 -19.38 -7.43
N GLY A 331 -1.38 -18.89 -6.36
CA GLY A 331 -2.00 -19.69 -5.31
C GLY A 331 -1.04 -20.29 -4.28
N GLN A 332 0.27 -20.19 -4.47
CA GLN A 332 1.27 -20.68 -3.51
C GLN A 332 1.60 -19.61 -2.47
N MET A 333 0.72 -19.42 -1.51
CA MET A 333 0.77 -18.34 -0.52
C MET A 333 1.25 -18.77 0.87
N SER A 334 1.25 -20.06 1.19
CA SER A 334 1.60 -20.54 2.55
C SER A 334 3.06 -20.25 2.94
N THR A 335 3.95 -20.17 1.95
CA THR A 335 5.37 -19.85 2.14
C THR A 335 5.67 -18.35 2.00
N GLU A 336 4.64 -17.54 1.68
CA GLU A 336 4.76 -16.10 1.48
C GLU A 336 4.38 -15.28 2.73
N LEU A 337 4.13 -15.93 3.87
CA LEU A 337 3.88 -15.25 5.12
C LEU A 337 5.21 -14.81 5.74
N SER A 338 5.39 -13.50 5.96
CA SER A 338 6.59 -12.92 6.56
C SER A 338 6.29 -11.59 7.27
N ASN A 339 7.32 -10.95 7.81
CA ASN A 339 7.26 -9.61 8.40
C ASN A 339 7.27 -8.47 7.36
N ALA A 340 7.50 -8.77 6.09
CA ALA A 340 7.61 -7.79 4.99
C ALA A 340 6.64 -8.11 3.85
N THR A 341 5.43 -8.51 4.21
CA THR A 341 4.32 -8.79 3.28
C THR A 341 3.43 -7.58 3.09
N HIS A 342 2.55 -7.64 2.09
CA HIS A 342 1.49 -6.65 1.88
C HIS A 342 2.04 -5.21 1.91
N GLU A 343 2.89 -4.85 0.95
CA GLU A 343 3.29 -3.46 0.74
C GLU A 343 2.04 -2.59 0.50
N THR A 344 1.86 -1.53 1.31
CA THR A 344 0.62 -0.74 1.31
C THR A 344 0.38 0.03 0.02
N CYS A 345 1.44 0.40 -0.72
CA CYS A 345 1.32 0.99 -2.05
C CYS A 345 0.61 0.06 -3.04
N CYS A 346 0.83 -1.26 -2.93
CA CYS A 346 0.17 -2.23 -3.79
C CYS A 346 -1.34 -2.20 -3.59
N THR A 347 -1.80 -2.16 -2.33
CA THR A 347 -3.23 -2.07 -2.00
C THR A 347 -3.84 -0.77 -2.50
N TYR A 348 -3.18 0.37 -2.27
CA TYR A 348 -3.58 1.67 -2.80
C TYR A 348 -3.80 1.63 -4.33
N ASN A 349 -2.82 1.12 -5.08
CA ASN A 349 -2.91 1.04 -6.53
C ASN A 349 -3.96 0.02 -7.01
N LEU A 350 -4.12 -1.12 -6.31
CA LEU A 350 -5.18 -2.09 -6.63
C LEU A 350 -6.57 -1.51 -6.39
N LEU A 351 -6.78 -0.69 -5.36
CA LEU A 351 -8.06 0.01 -5.14
C LEU A 351 -8.35 1.00 -6.27
N LYS A 352 -7.34 1.75 -6.75
CA LYS A 352 -7.48 2.61 -7.93
C LYS A 352 -7.90 1.78 -9.16
N LEU A 353 -7.18 0.71 -9.45
CA LEU A 353 -7.48 -0.18 -10.58
C LEU A 353 -8.88 -0.79 -10.47
N THR A 354 -9.25 -1.25 -9.29
CA THR A 354 -10.57 -1.84 -9.01
C THR A 354 -11.71 -0.86 -9.29
N LYS A 355 -11.55 0.40 -8.87
CA LYS A 355 -12.52 1.47 -9.16
C LYS A 355 -12.69 1.70 -10.65
N GLU A 356 -11.59 1.78 -11.41
CA GLU A 356 -11.64 1.97 -12.86
C GLU A 356 -12.32 0.79 -13.56
N LEU A 357 -12.05 -0.45 -13.16
CA LEU A 357 -12.71 -1.63 -13.70
C LEU A 357 -14.19 -1.68 -13.33
N PHE A 358 -14.55 -1.31 -12.10
CA PHE A 358 -15.95 -1.21 -11.68
C PHE A 358 -16.74 -0.19 -12.51
N MET A 359 -16.14 0.94 -12.86
CA MET A 359 -16.81 1.94 -13.71
C MET A 359 -17.13 1.42 -15.11
N LEU A 360 -16.26 0.57 -15.65
CA LEU A 360 -16.49 -0.10 -16.95
C LEU A 360 -17.50 -1.23 -16.85
N GLN A 361 -17.47 -2.00 -15.77
CA GLN A 361 -18.37 -3.13 -15.52
C GLN A 361 -18.70 -3.17 -14.02
N PRO A 362 -19.91 -2.75 -13.59
CA PRO A 362 -20.26 -2.66 -12.17
C PRO A 362 -20.61 -4.04 -11.59
N ASP A 363 -19.61 -4.93 -11.57
CA ASP A 363 -19.69 -6.25 -10.96
C ASP A 363 -19.49 -6.12 -9.45
N PRO A 364 -20.38 -6.67 -8.60
CA PRO A 364 -20.23 -6.69 -7.14
C PRO A 364 -18.90 -7.24 -6.66
N TYR A 365 -18.27 -8.12 -7.43
CA TYR A 365 -16.97 -8.71 -7.09
C TYR A 365 -15.84 -7.67 -6.93
N TYR A 366 -15.85 -6.63 -7.77
CA TYR A 366 -14.94 -5.49 -7.58
C TYR A 366 -15.23 -4.73 -6.27
N ALA A 367 -16.50 -4.53 -5.95
CA ALA A 367 -16.90 -3.85 -4.73
C ALA A 367 -16.60 -4.68 -3.46
N ASP A 368 -16.71 -6.00 -3.53
CA ASP A 368 -16.35 -6.94 -2.47
C ASP A 368 -14.84 -6.90 -2.17
N TYR A 369 -14.00 -6.91 -3.22
CA TYR A 369 -12.56 -6.72 -3.03
C TYR A 369 -12.26 -5.34 -2.44
N TYR A 370 -12.90 -4.29 -2.94
CA TYR A 370 -12.68 -2.92 -2.48
C TYR A 370 -13.02 -2.77 -0.99
N GLU A 371 -14.15 -3.30 -0.54
CA GLU A 371 -14.54 -3.31 0.87
C GLU A 371 -13.50 -4.03 1.74
N ARG A 372 -13.15 -5.26 1.37
CA ARG A 372 -12.18 -6.08 2.10
C ARG A 372 -10.82 -5.36 2.24
N ALA A 373 -10.30 -4.83 1.14
CA ALA A 373 -9.02 -4.14 1.11
C ALA A 373 -9.07 -2.79 1.87
N LEU A 374 -10.17 -2.05 1.78
CA LEU A 374 -10.32 -0.78 2.47
C LEU A 374 -10.35 -0.96 4.00
N PHE A 375 -11.17 -1.90 4.51
CA PHE A 375 -11.30 -2.14 5.95
C PHE A 375 -10.10 -2.86 6.56
N ASN A 376 -9.46 -3.79 5.82
CA ASN A 376 -8.42 -4.65 6.39
C ASN A 376 -7.01 -4.37 5.87
N GLY A 377 -6.87 -3.60 4.78
CA GLY A 377 -5.60 -3.31 4.15
C GLY A 377 -5.21 -1.82 4.13
N ILE A 378 -6.18 -0.91 4.28
CA ILE A 378 -5.93 0.54 4.34
C ILE A 378 -6.19 1.08 5.75
N LEU A 379 -7.39 0.90 6.28
CA LEU A 379 -7.77 1.45 7.59
C LEU A 379 -6.80 1.06 8.73
N PRO A 380 -6.29 -0.19 8.81
CA PRO A 380 -5.36 -0.61 9.86
C PRO A 380 -3.93 -0.07 9.70
N THR A 381 -3.59 0.62 8.61
CA THR A 381 -2.22 1.03 8.28
C THR A 381 -1.88 2.48 8.62
N GLN A 382 -2.81 3.22 9.21
CA GLN A 382 -2.54 4.53 9.79
C GLN A 382 -2.59 4.43 11.33
N ASP A 383 -1.52 4.84 12.00
CA ASP A 383 -1.47 4.87 13.46
C ASP A 383 -2.49 5.87 14.03
N PRO A 384 -3.37 5.45 14.94
CA PRO A 384 -4.40 6.33 15.50
C PRO A 384 -3.84 7.45 16.39
N ALA A 385 -2.64 7.29 16.95
CA ALA A 385 -2.01 8.27 17.83
C ALA A 385 -1.30 9.38 17.03
N THR A 386 -0.53 9.01 16.01
CA THR A 386 0.37 9.92 15.30
C THR A 386 -0.10 10.27 13.88
N GLY A 387 -0.94 9.44 13.26
CA GLY A 387 -1.30 9.55 11.84
C GLY A 387 -0.26 8.99 10.88
N MET A 388 0.86 8.46 11.40
CA MET A 388 1.91 7.86 10.59
C MET A 388 1.47 6.56 9.94
N THR A 389 2.12 6.17 8.86
CA THR A 389 1.67 5.09 7.98
C THR A 389 2.67 3.95 7.88
N MET A 390 2.16 2.75 7.59
CA MET A 390 2.97 1.55 7.42
C MET A 390 3.55 1.45 6.01
N TYR A 391 4.72 0.79 5.91
CA TYR A 391 5.25 0.27 4.63
C TYR A 391 4.70 -1.13 4.36
N TYR A 392 5.05 -2.09 5.21
CA TYR A 392 4.58 -3.47 5.14
C TYR A 392 3.59 -3.79 6.24
N VAL A 393 2.66 -4.69 5.95
CA VAL A 393 1.75 -5.29 6.92
C VAL A 393 2.16 -6.75 7.11
N PRO A 394 2.79 -7.12 8.22
CA PRO A 394 3.18 -8.50 8.49
C PRO A 394 1.99 -9.46 8.47
N MET A 395 2.05 -10.46 7.59
CA MET A 395 1.03 -11.52 7.54
C MET A 395 1.47 -12.79 8.28
N GLU A 396 2.75 -12.94 8.58
CA GLU A 396 3.20 -13.98 9.51
C GLU A 396 2.84 -13.62 10.94
N SER A 397 2.26 -14.55 11.67
CA SER A 397 1.82 -14.34 13.05
C SER A 397 3.00 -14.16 14.00
N GLY A 398 2.80 -13.33 15.03
CA GLY A 398 3.79 -13.04 16.06
C GLY A 398 4.53 -11.72 15.90
N TRP A 399 4.34 -11.03 14.78
CA TRP A 399 4.88 -9.71 14.51
C TRP A 399 3.97 -8.57 14.99
N TYR A 400 4.38 -7.34 14.74
CA TYR A 400 3.71 -6.11 15.12
C TYR A 400 3.73 -5.10 13.98
N LYS A 401 2.87 -4.07 14.04
CA LYS A 401 2.83 -2.98 13.07
C LYS A 401 3.98 -2.02 13.30
N THR A 402 4.59 -1.55 12.20
CA THR A 402 5.61 -0.49 12.20
C THR A 402 5.13 0.70 11.39
N PHE A 403 5.49 1.91 11.82
CA PHE A 403 5.02 3.15 11.21
C PHE A 403 6.18 4.06 10.82
N SER A 404 5.93 4.93 9.85
CA SER A 404 6.84 6.01 9.47
C SER A 404 7.08 6.99 10.62
N THR A 405 8.05 7.88 10.42
CA THR A 405 8.26 9.06 11.25
C THR A 405 7.84 10.31 10.49
N PRO A 406 7.51 11.42 11.16
CA PRO A 406 6.99 12.62 10.50
C PRO A 406 7.95 13.24 9.47
N PHE A 407 9.28 13.18 9.72
CA PHE A 407 10.27 13.96 8.96
C PHE A 407 11.45 13.16 8.39
N ASP A 408 11.53 11.82 8.64
CA ASP A 408 12.72 11.03 8.32
C ASP A 408 12.42 9.70 7.60
N SER A 409 11.20 9.47 7.14
CA SER A 409 10.82 8.25 6.40
C SER A 409 10.62 8.53 4.92
N PHE A 410 9.55 9.19 4.56
CA PHE A 410 9.16 9.59 3.20
C PHE A 410 9.29 8.47 2.15
N TRP A 411 8.97 7.24 2.56
CA TRP A 411 8.89 6.12 1.63
C TRP A 411 7.75 6.32 0.62
N CYS A 412 7.72 5.55 -0.46
CA CYS A 412 6.57 5.52 -1.37
C CYS A 412 5.25 5.29 -0.62
N CYS A 413 5.27 4.40 0.38
CA CYS A 413 4.11 4.06 1.20
C CYS A 413 3.70 5.18 2.17
N THR A 414 4.60 6.06 2.60
CA THR A 414 4.23 7.29 3.30
C THR A 414 3.44 8.20 2.36
N GLY A 415 3.85 8.28 1.09
CA GLY A 415 3.16 9.05 0.06
C GLY A 415 1.76 8.53 -0.25
N THR A 416 1.61 7.24 -0.55
CA THR A 416 0.28 6.65 -0.78
C THR A 416 -0.56 6.63 0.49
N GLY A 417 0.08 6.55 1.66
CA GLY A 417 -0.56 6.58 2.96
C GLY A 417 -1.32 7.87 3.23
N ILE A 418 -0.76 9.03 2.83
CA ILE A 418 -1.46 10.33 2.93
C ILE A 418 -2.49 10.55 1.82
N GLU A 419 -2.45 9.81 0.72
CA GLU A 419 -3.49 9.86 -0.32
C GLU A 419 -4.71 9.00 0.01
N ASN A 420 -4.55 7.92 0.78
CA ASN A 420 -5.61 6.95 1.10
C ASN A 420 -6.80 7.57 1.85
N PRO A 421 -6.61 8.41 2.91
CA PRO A 421 -7.73 8.88 3.73
C PRO A 421 -8.79 9.64 2.92
N PRO A 422 -8.50 10.65 2.11
CA PRO A 422 -9.52 11.31 1.30
C PRO A 422 -10.09 10.42 0.19
N ARG A 423 -9.35 9.40 -0.31
CA ARG A 423 -9.85 8.43 -1.30
C ARG A 423 -10.87 7.45 -0.74
N SER A 424 -10.95 7.25 0.56
CA SER A 424 -11.93 6.35 1.18
C SER A 424 -13.38 6.68 0.81
N ALA A 425 -13.65 7.92 0.41
CA ALA A 425 -14.97 8.36 -0.05
C ALA A 425 -15.28 7.99 -1.52
N GLU A 426 -14.27 7.69 -2.36
CA GLU A 426 -14.44 7.58 -3.82
C GLU A 426 -15.32 6.43 -4.29
N ALA A 427 -15.45 5.36 -3.50
CA ALA A 427 -16.15 4.13 -3.90
C ALA A 427 -17.41 3.84 -3.08
N ILE A 428 -17.88 4.77 -2.25
CA ILE A 428 -19.11 4.59 -1.47
C ILE A 428 -20.31 4.54 -2.40
N TYR A 429 -20.38 5.49 -3.36
CA TYR A 429 -21.49 5.69 -4.25
C TYR A 429 -21.05 5.79 -5.71
N PHE A 430 -21.80 5.13 -6.58
CA PHE A 430 -21.74 5.34 -8.03
C PHE A 430 -23.15 5.59 -8.57
N HIS A 431 -23.24 6.13 -9.77
CA HIS A 431 -24.54 6.35 -10.42
C HIS A 431 -24.49 6.00 -11.91
N ASP A 432 -25.65 5.70 -12.42
CA ASP A 432 -25.98 5.65 -13.84
C ASP A 432 -27.16 6.57 -14.17
N GLN A 433 -27.77 6.41 -15.32
CA GLN A 433 -28.94 7.20 -15.70
C GLN A 433 -30.18 6.86 -14.86
N GLU A 434 -30.30 5.65 -14.34
CA GLU A 434 -31.42 5.15 -13.58
C GLU A 434 -31.36 5.43 -12.09
N GLY A 435 -30.13 5.46 -11.52
CA GLY A 435 -30.02 5.62 -10.06
C GLY A 435 -28.64 5.50 -9.47
N ILE A 436 -28.61 5.06 -8.24
CA ILE A 436 -27.41 5.02 -7.38
C ILE A 436 -27.06 3.57 -7.03
N TYR A 437 -25.77 3.25 -7.10
CA TYR A 437 -25.17 2.07 -6.50
C TYR A 437 -24.59 2.45 -5.14
N ILE A 438 -24.96 1.71 -4.09
CA ILE A 438 -24.46 1.88 -2.73
C ILE A 438 -23.57 0.68 -2.45
N ASN A 439 -22.24 0.91 -2.56
CA ASN A 439 -21.23 -0.14 -2.49
C ASN A 439 -20.69 -0.36 -1.09
N LEU A 440 -20.50 0.74 -0.33
CA LEU A 440 -19.89 0.68 0.99
C LEU A 440 -20.84 1.27 2.04
N PHE A 441 -20.95 0.58 3.17
CA PHE A 441 -21.78 1.00 4.29
C PHE A 441 -20.96 1.84 5.27
N ILE A 442 -20.65 3.07 4.85
CA ILE A 442 -19.86 4.05 5.59
C ILE A 442 -20.75 5.26 5.89
N ALA A 443 -20.79 5.71 7.15
CA ALA A 443 -21.56 6.88 7.54
C ALA A 443 -21.16 8.10 6.70
N SER A 444 -22.12 8.57 5.87
CA SER A 444 -21.84 9.59 4.86
C SER A 444 -23.11 10.31 4.38
N GLU A 445 -22.88 11.45 3.75
CA GLU A 445 -23.95 12.22 3.08
C GLU A 445 -23.54 12.46 1.63
N LEU A 446 -24.46 12.19 0.71
CA LEU A 446 -24.30 12.45 -0.71
C LEU A 446 -25.28 13.55 -1.14
N VAL A 447 -24.77 14.54 -1.86
CA VAL A 447 -25.62 15.58 -2.47
C VAL A 447 -25.57 15.41 -3.98
N TRP A 448 -26.72 15.14 -4.60
CA TRP A 448 -26.90 15.05 -6.05
C TRP A 448 -27.77 16.20 -6.58
N PRO A 449 -27.16 17.34 -6.93
CA PRO A 449 -27.89 18.55 -7.30
C PRO A 449 -28.83 18.38 -8.50
N GLU A 450 -28.41 17.58 -9.51
CA GLU A 450 -29.15 17.34 -10.76
C GLU A 450 -30.48 16.60 -10.51
N LYS A 451 -30.52 15.80 -9.46
CA LYS A 451 -31.75 15.09 -9.01
C LYS A 451 -32.46 15.80 -7.86
N GLY A 452 -31.89 16.93 -7.34
CA GLY A 452 -32.41 17.58 -6.14
C GLY A 452 -32.42 16.69 -4.92
N LEU A 453 -31.51 15.73 -4.86
CA LEU A 453 -31.41 14.70 -3.82
C LEU A 453 -30.27 15.02 -2.84
N ARG A 454 -30.57 14.81 -1.55
CA ARG A 454 -29.59 14.58 -0.50
C ARG A 454 -29.86 13.20 0.09
N LEU A 455 -28.93 12.29 -0.02
CA LEU A 455 -28.95 10.98 0.59
C LEU A 455 -28.05 11.02 1.82
N ARG A 456 -28.56 10.58 2.97
CA ARG A 456 -27.79 10.42 4.19
C ARG A 456 -27.76 8.96 4.60
N GLN A 457 -26.58 8.40 4.73
CA GLN A 457 -26.33 7.05 5.22
C GLN A 457 -25.89 7.12 6.67
N GLU A 458 -26.75 6.68 7.58
CA GLU A 458 -26.50 6.58 9.01
C GLU A 458 -26.20 5.12 9.35
N THR A 459 -24.99 4.86 9.85
CA THR A 459 -24.56 3.50 10.17
C THR A 459 -23.39 3.54 11.15
N ARG A 460 -23.32 2.52 11.99
CA ARG A 460 -22.12 2.18 12.79
C ARG A 460 -21.47 0.89 12.30
N PHE A 461 -21.77 0.53 11.05
CA PHE A 461 -21.13 -0.63 10.42
C PHE A 461 -19.59 -0.47 10.46
N PRO A 462 -18.84 -1.54 10.81
CA PRO A 462 -19.26 -2.91 11.02
C PRO A 462 -19.66 -3.27 12.46
N GLU A 463 -19.69 -2.31 13.41
CA GLU A 463 -20.06 -2.59 14.80
C GLU A 463 -21.56 -2.92 14.94
N GLU A 464 -22.37 -2.42 14.02
CA GLU A 464 -23.80 -2.73 13.90
C GLU A 464 -24.11 -3.27 12.49
N GLU A 465 -24.96 -4.26 12.40
CA GLU A 465 -25.36 -4.92 11.15
C GLU A 465 -26.41 -4.11 10.36
N LYS A 466 -26.67 -2.88 10.78
CA LYS A 466 -27.73 -2.02 10.24
C LYS A 466 -27.18 -0.76 9.62
N THR A 467 -27.74 -0.42 8.46
CA THR A 467 -27.53 0.86 7.79
C THR A 467 -28.90 1.49 7.50
N THR A 468 -29.05 2.76 7.82
CA THR A 468 -30.24 3.55 7.49
C THR A 468 -29.91 4.58 6.44
N ILE A 469 -30.66 4.59 5.34
CA ILE A 469 -30.55 5.56 4.26
C ILE A 469 -31.78 6.46 4.31
N ILE A 470 -31.55 7.77 4.38
CA ILE A 470 -32.59 8.80 4.43
C ILE A 470 -32.48 9.62 3.15
N LEU A 471 -33.59 9.77 2.45
CA LEU A 471 -33.67 10.55 1.21
C LEU A 471 -34.36 11.89 1.49
N ASN A 472 -33.68 12.99 1.24
CA ASN A 472 -34.27 14.31 1.23
C ASN A 472 -34.35 14.79 -0.23
N LEU A 473 -35.56 15.08 -0.70
CA LEU A 473 -35.86 15.36 -2.09
C LEU A 473 -36.63 16.67 -2.24
N LYS A 474 -36.25 17.51 -3.19
CA LYS A 474 -36.97 18.74 -3.51
C LYS A 474 -38.37 18.47 -4.10
N GLN A 475 -38.52 17.35 -4.77
CA GLN A 475 -39.78 16.84 -5.35
C GLN A 475 -39.75 15.33 -5.45
N PRO A 476 -40.92 14.66 -5.53
CA PRO A 476 -40.94 13.22 -5.74
C PRO A 476 -40.18 12.84 -7.02
N THR A 477 -39.25 11.90 -6.87
CA THR A 477 -38.28 11.54 -7.92
C THR A 477 -38.22 10.02 -8.10
N ARG A 478 -38.41 9.55 -9.35
CA ARG A 478 -38.19 8.15 -9.68
C ARG A 478 -36.71 7.86 -9.77
N LEU A 479 -36.24 6.92 -8.97
CA LEU A 479 -34.84 6.56 -8.86
C LEU A 479 -34.67 5.09 -8.44
N ALA A 480 -33.73 4.38 -9.04
CA ALA A 480 -33.33 3.06 -8.60
C ALA A 480 -32.18 3.18 -7.56
N LEU A 481 -32.37 2.53 -6.42
CA LEU A 481 -31.29 2.29 -5.47
C LEU A 481 -30.82 0.85 -5.60
N ARG A 482 -29.53 0.64 -5.83
CA ARG A 482 -28.91 -0.67 -5.90
C ARG A 482 -28.04 -0.87 -4.66
N LEU A 483 -28.57 -1.67 -3.74
CA LEU A 483 -27.93 -2.01 -2.47
C LEU A 483 -27.08 -3.25 -2.67
N ARG A 484 -25.78 -3.17 -2.43
CA ARG A 484 -24.90 -4.35 -2.55
C ARG A 484 -25.24 -5.38 -1.48
N VAL A 485 -25.32 -6.65 -1.89
CA VAL A 485 -25.33 -7.81 -1.00
C VAL A 485 -23.91 -8.39 -1.04
N PRO A 486 -23.06 -8.15 -0.02
CA PRO A 486 -21.69 -8.59 -0.02
C PRO A 486 -21.54 -10.12 -0.07
N TYR A 487 -20.38 -10.61 -0.55
CA TYR A 487 -20.11 -12.06 -0.62
C TYR A 487 -20.27 -12.78 0.73
N TRP A 488 -19.93 -12.10 1.84
CA TRP A 488 -19.99 -12.63 3.20
C TRP A 488 -21.41 -12.64 3.81
N ALA A 489 -22.39 -11.99 3.18
CA ALA A 489 -23.77 -11.90 3.68
C ALA A 489 -24.56 -13.19 3.40
N THR A 490 -24.05 -14.33 3.84
CA THR A 490 -24.60 -15.66 3.59
C THR A 490 -25.89 -15.92 4.35
N ASN A 491 -26.16 -15.15 5.41
CA ASN A 491 -27.43 -15.19 6.18
C ASN A 491 -28.52 -14.31 5.53
N GLY A 492 -28.28 -13.82 4.29
CA GLY A 492 -29.19 -12.97 3.56
C GLY A 492 -29.16 -11.51 4.02
N ALA A 493 -30.22 -10.77 3.70
CA ALA A 493 -30.40 -9.39 4.13
C ALA A 493 -31.87 -9.10 4.41
N GLU A 494 -32.15 -8.08 5.22
CA GLU A 494 -33.51 -7.56 5.44
C GLU A 494 -33.58 -6.10 4.95
N LEU A 495 -34.70 -5.78 4.32
CA LEU A 495 -34.98 -4.45 3.80
C LEU A 495 -36.31 -3.94 4.33
N PHE A 496 -36.29 -2.72 4.88
CA PHE A 496 -37.50 -2.02 5.31
C PHE A 496 -37.55 -0.66 4.60
N ILE A 497 -38.73 -0.29 4.08
CA ILE A 497 -38.98 1.04 3.51
C ILE A 497 -40.08 1.69 4.34
N ASN A 498 -39.77 2.84 4.97
CA ASN A 498 -40.68 3.56 5.84
C ASN A 498 -41.28 2.67 6.98
N GLY A 499 -40.47 1.73 7.47
CA GLY A 499 -40.86 0.78 8.51
C GLY A 499 -41.56 -0.48 8.02
N GLU A 500 -41.92 -0.55 6.74
CA GLU A 500 -42.53 -1.73 6.14
C GLU A 500 -41.47 -2.69 5.58
N LYS A 501 -41.50 -3.95 6.03
CA LYS A 501 -40.60 -5.00 5.53
C LYS A 501 -40.91 -5.33 4.08
N LYS A 502 -39.92 -5.28 3.20
CA LYS A 502 -40.02 -5.63 1.80
C LYS A 502 -39.52 -7.06 1.57
N LEU A 503 -40.22 -7.78 0.71
CA LEU A 503 -39.77 -9.09 0.24
C LEU A 503 -38.65 -8.86 -0.79
N ILE A 504 -37.44 -9.35 -0.48
CA ILE A 504 -36.28 -9.23 -1.34
C ILE A 504 -35.64 -10.60 -1.54
N MET A 505 -34.92 -10.74 -2.65
CA MET A 505 -34.00 -11.85 -2.89
C MET A 505 -32.58 -11.34 -2.66
N ALA A 506 -32.01 -11.65 -1.50
CA ALA A 506 -30.65 -11.23 -1.12
C ALA A 506 -29.68 -12.38 -1.42
N ILE A 507 -29.11 -12.38 -2.61
CA ILE A 507 -28.09 -13.35 -3.03
C ILE A 507 -26.71 -12.72 -2.80
N PRO A 508 -25.79 -13.35 -2.03
CA PRO A 508 -24.44 -12.86 -1.87
C PRO A 508 -23.73 -12.61 -3.21
N GLY A 509 -22.96 -11.52 -3.31
CA GLY A 509 -22.29 -11.12 -4.53
C GLY A 509 -23.22 -10.53 -5.61
N THR A 510 -24.35 -9.92 -5.21
CA THR A 510 -25.31 -9.26 -6.13
C THR A 510 -25.73 -7.87 -5.63
N TYR A 511 -26.62 -7.21 -6.38
CA TYR A 511 -27.32 -6.00 -5.94
C TYR A 511 -28.82 -6.25 -5.81
N ILE A 512 -29.42 -5.77 -4.73
CA ILE A 512 -30.86 -5.59 -4.64
C ILE A 512 -31.22 -4.27 -5.31
N ARG A 513 -32.02 -4.32 -6.36
CA ARG A 513 -32.53 -3.13 -7.06
C ARG A 513 -33.91 -2.77 -6.49
N VAL A 514 -34.00 -1.58 -5.90
CA VAL A 514 -35.26 -0.99 -5.41
C VAL A 514 -35.55 0.24 -6.23
N GLU A 515 -36.62 0.22 -7.00
CA GLU A 515 -37.02 1.34 -7.83
C GLU A 515 -38.41 1.83 -7.40
N GLU A 516 -38.44 3.07 -6.93
CA GLU A 516 -39.65 3.71 -6.41
C GLU A 516 -39.77 5.17 -6.89
N ILE A 517 -40.91 5.78 -6.67
CA ILE A 517 -41.04 7.25 -6.71
C ILE A 517 -40.83 7.74 -5.28
N TRP A 518 -39.57 8.03 -4.98
CA TRP A 518 -39.13 8.46 -3.66
C TRP A 518 -39.66 9.87 -3.32
N LYS A 519 -39.99 10.06 -2.06
CA LYS A 519 -40.47 11.33 -1.50
C LYS A 519 -39.51 11.87 -0.46
N ASP A 520 -39.63 13.14 -0.13
CA ASP A 520 -38.84 13.76 0.93
C ASP A 520 -39.10 13.06 2.28
N GLY A 521 -38.02 12.71 2.97
CA GLY A 521 -38.04 11.99 4.24
C GLY A 521 -38.18 10.47 4.15
N ASP A 522 -38.26 9.89 2.96
CA ASP A 522 -38.32 8.42 2.81
C ASP A 522 -37.06 7.79 3.43
N ARG A 523 -37.30 6.69 4.15
CA ARG A 523 -36.30 5.99 4.96
C ARG A 523 -36.20 4.53 4.58
N ILE A 524 -34.98 4.10 4.27
CA ILE A 524 -34.66 2.71 3.97
C ILE A 524 -33.77 2.19 5.12
N GLU A 525 -34.20 1.11 5.77
CA GLU A 525 -33.38 0.38 6.72
C GLU A 525 -32.91 -0.91 6.05
N TYR A 526 -31.61 -1.10 5.98
CA TYR A 526 -30.96 -2.26 5.39
C TYR A 526 -30.14 -2.98 6.47
N ARG A 527 -30.42 -4.26 6.69
CA ARG A 527 -29.72 -5.09 7.66
C ARG A 527 -28.99 -6.21 6.96
N LEU A 528 -27.74 -6.41 7.34
CA LEU A 528 -26.84 -7.43 6.84
C LEU A 528 -26.30 -8.25 8.00
N PRO A 529 -27.01 -9.34 8.40
CA PRO A 529 -26.54 -10.21 9.48
C PRO A 529 -25.16 -10.80 9.18
N MET A 530 -24.20 -10.51 10.04
CA MET A 530 -22.83 -11.00 9.91
C MET A 530 -22.68 -12.39 10.52
N SER A 531 -21.71 -13.14 10.04
CA SER A 531 -21.32 -14.44 10.58
C SER A 531 -19.83 -14.63 10.49
N PHE A 532 -19.29 -15.58 11.27
CA PHE A 532 -17.92 -16.02 11.13
C PHE A 532 -17.74 -16.78 9.84
N HIS A 533 -16.60 -16.60 9.21
CA HIS A 533 -16.11 -17.46 8.15
C HIS A 533 -14.59 -17.49 8.14
N LEU A 534 -14.03 -18.55 7.58
CA LEU A 534 -12.59 -18.72 7.45
C LEU A 534 -12.13 -18.39 6.03
N TRP A 535 -10.96 -17.81 5.94
CA TRP A 535 -10.27 -17.55 4.68
C TRP A 535 -9.01 -18.41 4.62
N PRO A 536 -9.11 -19.62 4.07
CA PRO A 536 -7.98 -20.53 3.96
C PRO A 536 -6.98 -20.08 2.90
N ILE A 537 -5.71 -20.39 3.13
CA ILE A 537 -4.67 -20.25 2.12
C ILE A 537 -4.83 -21.37 1.08
N GLN A 538 -4.76 -21.03 -0.21
CA GLN A 538 -5.11 -21.94 -1.31
C GLN A 538 -4.27 -23.22 -1.34
N ASP A 539 -2.96 -23.11 -1.15
CA ASP A 539 -2.01 -24.25 -1.18
C ASP A 539 -1.88 -24.97 0.17
N ASN A 540 -2.41 -24.40 1.25
CA ASN A 540 -2.47 -25.04 2.56
C ASN A 540 -3.72 -24.62 3.34
N PRO A 541 -4.87 -25.26 3.10
CA PRO A 541 -6.14 -24.91 3.73
C PRO A 541 -6.17 -25.03 5.26
N GLN A 542 -5.19 -25.70 5.87
CA GLN A 542 -5.04 -25.77 7.34
C GLN A 542 -4.50 -24.45 7.92
N ILE A 543 -4.03 -23.54 7.09
CA ILE A 543 -3.68 -22.17 7.49
C ILE A 543 -4.81 -21.26 7.02
N ALA A 544 -5.53 -20.64 7.94
CA ALA A 544 -6.65 -19.79 7.60
C ALA A 544 -6.72 -18.55 8.51
N ALA A 545 -7.24 -17.47 7.96
CA ALA A 545 -7.64 -16.27 8.72
C ALA A 545 -9.11 -16.38 9.14
N ILE A 546 -9.45 -15.70 10.23
CA ILE A 546 -10.80 -15.64 10.78
C ILE A 546 -11.40 -14.27 10.46
N LEU A 547 -12.61 -14.26 9.90
CA LEU A 547 -13.36 -13.04 9.62
C LEU A 547 -14.74 -13.08 10.30
N TYR A 548 -15.25 -11.90 10.63
CA TYR A 548 -16.65 -11.68 11.00
C TYR A 548 -17.24 -10.62 10.06
N GLY A 549 -18.19 -11.02 9.21
CA GLY A 549 -18.60 -10.19 8.07
C GLY A 549 -17.38 -9.83 7.20
N PRO A 550 -17.15 -8.55 6.86
CA PRO A 550 -15.99 -8.15 6.05
C PRO A 550 -14.69 -8.02 6.84
N ILE A 551 -14.72 -8.16 8.17
CA ILE A 551 -13.64 -7.75 9.07
C ILE A 551 -12.73 -8.91 9.43
N VAL A 552 -11.45 -8.75 9.16
CA VAL A 552 -10.39 -9.67 9.65
C VAL A 552 -10.23 -9.50 11.15
N LEU A 553 -10.33 -10.59 11.87
CA LEU A 553 -10.09 -10.66 13.31
C LEU A 553 -8.63 -11.06 13.56
N ALA A 554 -7.93 -10.24 14.32
CA ALA A 554 -6.55 -10.50 14.70
C ALA A 554 -6.45 -10.87 16.18
N GLY A 555 -5.72 -11.93 16.48
CA GLY A 555 -5.44 -12.36 17.84
C GLY A 555 -4.41 -11.45 18.49
N VAL A 556 -4.69 -11.03 19.73
CA VAL A 556 -3.78 -10.19 20.52
C VAL A 556 -2.73 -11.07 21.18
N LEU A 557 -1.46 -10.77 20.94
CA LEU A 557 -0.32 -11.53 21.47
C LEU A 557 0.51 -10.71 22.46
N PRO A 558 1.34 -11.34 23.31
CA PRO A 558 2.21 -10.67 24.28
C PRO A 558 3.15 -9.62 23.65
N THR A 559 3.42 -8.51 24.34
CA THR A 559 4.14 -7.34 23.80
C THR A 559 5.09 -6.66 24.81
N GLU A 560 5.43 -7.31 25.90
CA GLU A 560 6.16 -6.73 27.04
C GLU A 560 7.56 -6.24 26.67
N ASP A 561 8.11 -6.74 25.56
CA ASP A 561 9.46 -6.42 25.07
C ASP A 561 9.46 -5.36 23.94
N LEU A 562 8.31 -4.88 23.47
CA LEU A 562 8.24 -3.88 22.40
C LEU A 562 8.59 -2.48 22.91
N ARG A 563 9.53 -1.85 22.24
CA ARG A 563 9.92 -0.45 22.48
C ARG A 563 9.34 0.45 21.41
N GLU A 564 9.21 1.73 21.69
CA GLU A 564 8.73 2.73 20.72
C GLU A 564 9.63 2.78 19.46
N THR A 565 10.94 2.64 19.61
CA THR A 565 11.90 2.58 18.50
C THR A 565 11.79 1.33 17.61
N ASP A 566 11.12 0.29 18.09
CA ASP A 566 10.81 -0.89 17.28
C ASP A 566 9.56 -0.64 16.41
N VAL A 567 8.67 0.26 16.85
CA VAL A 567 7.39 0.58 16.20
C VAL A 567 7.52 1.73 15.21
N TYR A 568 8.26 2.80 15.55
CA TYR A 568 8.39 3.98 14.68
C TYR A 568 9.79 4.06 14.04
N GLY A 569 9.82 4.24 12.72
CA GLY A 569 11.02 4.37 11.90
C GLY A 569 11.36 3.16 11.03
N PRO A 570 11.31 1.91 11.53
CA PRO A 570 11.53 0.75 10.67
C PRO A 570 10.40 0.55 9.66
N TYR A 571 10.72 0.22 8.40
CA TYR A 571 9.72 -0.08 7.37
C TYR A 571 9.15 -1.51 7.48
N HIS A 572 9.75 -2.40 8.29
CA HIS A 572 9.20 -3.71 8.66
C HIS A 572 9.54 -4.04 10.11
N ALA A 573 8.76 -4.91 10.75
CA ALA A 573 9.02 -5.42 12.09
C ALA A 573 10.38 -6.14 12.18
N ARG A 574 11.08 -5.96 13.29
CA ARG A 574 12.43 -6.47 13.56
C ARG A 574 12.48 -7.26 14.86
N GLY A 575 13.64 -7.86 15.15
CA GLY A 575 13.85 -8.64 16.37
C GLY A 575 13.26 -10.04 16.29
N LYS A 576 12.74 -10.56 17.40
CA LYS A 576 12.12 -11.90 17.47
C LYS A 576 10.60 -11.79 17.41
N LYS A 577 9.98 -12.62 16.57
CA LYS A 577 8.53 -12.82 16.64
C LYS A 577 8.18 -13.67 17.87
N VAL A 578 6.98 -13.51 18.39
CA VAL A 578 6.42 -14.43 19.40
C VAL A 578 5.63 -15.53 18.68
N ARG A 579 5.61 -16.71 19.28
CA ARG A 579 4.82 -17.80 18.74
C ARG A 579 3.33 -17.52 19.01
N ALA A 580 2.52 -17.53 17.96
CA ALA A 580 1.07 -17.55 18.09
C ALA A 580 0.59 -18.95 18.55
N PRO A 581 -0.49 -19.03 19.32
CA PRO A 581 -1.13 -20.31 19.61
C PRO A 581 -1.60 -21.02 18.35
N ASP A 582 -1.54 -22.34 18.35
CA ASP A 582 -2.23 -23.15 17.36
C ASP A 582 -3.70 -23.31 17.73
N LEU A 583 -4.58 -23.55 16.76
CA LEU A 583 -6.01 -23.81 17.02
C LEU A 583 -6.33 -25.29 16.77
N VAL A 584 -6.73 -25.98 17.83
CA VAL A 584 -7.24 -27.37 17.76
C VAL A 584 -8.75 -27.31 17.70
N ALA A 585 -9.28 -27.09 16.50
CA ALA A 585 -10.67 -26.77 16.26
C ALA A 585 -11.18 -27.25 14.90
N SER A 586 -12.49 -27.49 14.82
CA SER A 586 -13.15 -27.68 13.54
C SER A 586 -13.22 -26.35 12.75
N MET A 587 -12.79 -26.38 11.50
CA MET A 587 -12.88 -25.21 10.61
C MET A 587 -14.32 -24.96 10.11
N GLY A 588 -15.21 -25.95 10.20
CA GLY A 588 -16.55 -25.84 9.63
C GLY A 588 -17.54 -25.00 10.42
N ARG A 589 -17.27 -24.78 11.72
CA ARG A 589 -18.18 -24.09 12.65
C ARG A 589 -17.43 -23.23 13.65
N PRO A 590 -16.92 -22.08 13.25
CA PRO A 590 -16.20 -21.17 14.16
C PRO A 590 -17.05 -20.71 15.35
N GLU A 591 -18.37 -20.60 15.20
CA GLU A 591 -19.32 -20.23 16.24
C GLU A 591 -19.37 -21.21 17.44
N ASP A 592 -18.88 -22.44 17.29
CA ASP A 592 -18.83 -23.43 18.37
C ASP A 592 -17.70 -23.13 19.39
N TRP A 593 -16.69 -22.36 19.00
CA TRP A 593 -15.50 -22.09 19.81
C TRP A 593 -15.05 -20.61 19.84
N LEU A 594 -15.74 -19.71 19.11
CA LEU A 594 -15.59 -18.26 19.21
C LEU A 594 -16.78 -17.68 19.97
N VAL A 595 -16.51 -17.06 21.10
CA VAL A 595 -17.54 -16.42 21.91
C VAL A 595 -17.33 -14.91 21.96
N PRO A 596 -18.39 -14.10 21.87
CA PRO A 596 -18.27 -12.65 22.00
C PRO A 596 -17.85 -12.25 23.41
N VAL A 597 -17.00 -11.24 23.51
CA VAL A 597 -16.66 -10.60 24.79
C VAL A 597 -17.74 -9.58 25.12
N LYS A 598 -18.28 -9.69 26.33
CA LYS A 598 -19.38 -8.82 26.76
C LYS A 598 -18.97 -7.33 26.75
N ASP A 599 -19.86 -6.49 26.26
CA ASP A 599 -19.72 -5.02 26.20
C ASP A 599 -18.53 -4.52 25.33
N GLU A 600 -17.89 -5.41 24.52
CA GLU A 600 -16.83 -5.08 23.59
C GLU A 600 -17.23 -5.43 22.15
N PRO A 601 -17.73 -4.49 21.34
CA PRO A 601 -18.17 -4.76 19.98
C PRO A 601 -17.05 -5.38 19.11
N LEU A 602 -17.39 -6.44 18.37
CA LEU A 602 -16.49 -7.16 17.47
C LEU A 602 -15.27 -7.80 18.16
N THR A 603 -15.29 -7.93 19.49
CA THR A 603 -14.28 -8.63 20.27
C THR A 603 -14.76 -10.03 20.61
N PHE A 604 -13.91 -11.01 20.36
CA PHE A 604 -14.22 -12.42 20.55
C PHE A 604 -13.07 -13.12 21.27
N ARG A 605 -13.37 -14.28 21.86
CA ARG A 605 -12.36 -15.14 22.48
C ARG A 605 -12.52 -16.57 22.02
N THR A 606 -11.41 -17.24 21.76
CA THR A 606 -11.41 -18.69 21.58
C THR A 606 -11.70 -19.37 22.91
N VAL A 607 -12.36 -20.51 22.89
CA VAL A 607 -12.70 -21.27 24.11
C VAL A 607 -12.35 -22.73 23.96
N GLY A 608 -11.34 -23.16 24.71
CA GLY A 608 -10.90 -24.57 24.80
C GLY A 608 -10.14 -25.10 23.57
N VAL A 609 -9.83 -24.24 22.60
CA VAL A 609 -9.20 -24.63 21.33
C VAL A 609 -7.79 -24.09 21.14
N GLY A 610 -7.41 -23.05 21.84
CA GLY A 610 -6.06 -22.48 21.78
C GLY A 610 -5.01 -23.39 22.42
N ARG A 611 -3.82 -23.49 21.80
CA ARG A 611 -2.69 -24.25 22.31
C ARG A 611 -1.42 -23.41 22.24
N PRO A 612 -0.77 -23.05 23.36
CA PRO A 612 -1.00 -23.54 24.74
C PRO A 612 -2.23 -22.90 25.44
N GLU A 613 -2.74 -21.76 24.97
CA GLU A 613 -3.82 -21.01 25.62
C GLU A 613 -4.77 -20.39 24.62
N ASP A 614 -5.97 -20.08 25.09
CA ASP A 614 -6.97 -19.35 24.31
C ASP A 614 -6.59 -17.88 24.14
N VAL A 615 -7.05 -17.29 23.03
CA VAL A 615 -6.65 -15.95 22.60
C VAL A 615 -7.87 -15.05 22.39
N THR A 616 -7.70 -13.75 22.67
CA THR A 616 -8.67 -12.71 22.35
C THR A 616 -8.42 -12.20 20.93
N LEU A 617 -9.50 -12.11 20.14
CA LEU A 617 -9.49 -11.60 18.78
C LEU A 617 -10.25 -10.27 18.71
N ILE A 618 -9.64 -9.28 18.06
CA ILE A 618 -10.25 -7.97 17.83
C ILE A 618 -10.15 -7.62 16.34
N PRO A 619 -10.94 -6.65 15.85
CA PRO A 619 -10.78 -6.16 14.48
C PRO A 619 -9.34 -5.72 14.21
N PHE A 620 -8.76 -6.18 13.11
CA PHE A 620 -7.37 -5.84 12.77
C PHE A 620 -7.14 -4.33 12.66
N TYR A 621 -8.16 -3.58 12.22
CA TYR A 621 -8.08 -2.12 12.15
C TYR A 621 -8.14 -1.41 13.53
N LYS A 622 -8.45 -2.13 14.61
CA LYS A 622 -8.40 -1.63 15.99
C LYS A 622 -7.14 -2.07 16.75
N LEU A 623 -6.34 -2.98 16.16
CA LEU A 623 -5.17 -3.53 16.84
C LEU A 623 -3.95 -2.66 16.57
N PHE A 624 -3.46 -1.94 17.58
CA PHE A 624 -2.28 -1.10 17.55
C PHE A 624 -1.41 -1.32 18.80
N GLY A 625 -0.08 -1.14 18.66
CA GLY A 625 0.88 -1.28 19.76
C GLY A 625 0.91 -2.70 20.38
N LYS A 626 0.50 -3.70 19.61
CA LYS A 626 0.45 -5.10 20.03
C LYS A 626 1.05 -5.99 18.96
N ARG A 627 1.61 -7.14 19.38
CA ARG A 627 1.87 -8.26 18.48
C ARG A 627 0.57 -8.95 18.15
N TYR A 628 0.51 -9.60 16.98
CA TYR A 628 -0.76 -10.17 16.52
C TYR A 628 -0.61 -11.45 15.70
N ALA A 629 -1.72 -12.17 15.55
CA ALA A 629 -1.89 -13.26 14.62
C ALA A 629 -3.12 -13.04 13.74
N ILE A 630 -2.94 -13.12 12.41
CA ILE A 630 -4.04 -13.09 11.43
C ILE A 630 -4.30 -14.49 10.89
N TYR A 631 -3.25 -15.19 10.48
CA TYR A 631 -3.32 -16.55 10.00
C TYR A 631 -3.01 -17.54 11.10
N TRP A 632 -3.85 -18.57 11.21
CA TRP A 632 -3.83 -19.58 12.26
C TRP A 632 -3.60 -20.94 11.66
N HIS A 633 -2.79 -21.79 12.33
CA HIS A 633 -2.69 -23.19 12.02
C HIS A 633 -3.80 -23.97 12.72
N PHE A 634 -4.64 -24.62 11.92
CA PHE A 634 -5.73 -25.47 12.40
C PHE A 634 -5.32 -26.93 12.43
N TYR A 635 -5.63 -27.60 13.51
CA TYR A 635 -5.34 -29.02 13.72
C TYR A 635 -6.55 -29.74 14.29
N ASP A 636 -6.62 -31.07 14.08
CA ASP A 636 -7.27 -31.98 15.01
C ASP A 636 -6.31 -32.33 16.16
N GLU A 637 -6.80 -33.01 17.21
CA GLU A 637 -6.00 -33.37 18.39
C GLU A 637 -4.79 -34.27 18.04
N ALA A 638 -4.94 -35.21 17.12
CA ALA A 638 -3.86 -36.10 16.72
C ALA A 638 -2.79 -35.36 15.91
N GLY A 639 -3.22 -34.54 14.96
CA GLY A 639 -2.35 -33.70 14.13
C GLY A 639 -1.55 -32.73 14.97
N TRP A 640 -2.18 -32.08 15.95
CA TRP A 640 -1.50 -31.13 16.84
C TRP A 640 -0.43 -31.83 17.69
N LYS A 641 -0.74 -32.97 18.31
CA LYS A 641 0.23 -33.76 19.10
C LYS A 641 1.45 -34.10 18.25
N LYS A 642 1.22 -34.60 17.03
CA LYS A 642 2.31 -34.95 16.10
C LYS A 642 3.13 -33.74 15.71
N ALA A 643 2.50 -32.60 15.43
CA ALA A 643 3.18 -31.36 15.08
C ALA A 643 4.02 -30.83 16.26
N GLU A 644 3.50 -30.93 17.49
CA GLU A 644 4.21 -30.50 18.71
C GLU A 644 5.40 -31.42 19.01
N GLU A 645 5.23 -32.75 18.90
CA GLU A 645 6.34 -33.73 19.04
C GLU A 645 7.45 -33.45 18.03
N MET A 646 7.11 -33.16 16.79
CA MET A 646 8.09 -32.82 15.77
C MET A 646 8.81 -31.49 16.06
N ARG A 647 8.13 -30.49 16.59
CA ARG A 647 8.73 -29.20 17.01
C ARG A 647 9.72 -29.42 18.15
N ILE A 648 9.29 -30.09 19.20
CA ILE A 648 10.16 -30.42 20.35
C ILE A 648 11.41 -31.21 19.90
N LYS A 649 11.23 -32.16 18.98
CA LYS A 649 12.35 -32.93 18.41
C LYS A 649 13.33 -32.03 17.66
N ARG A 650 12.85 -31.18 16.76
CA ARG A 650 13.69 -30.21 16.01
C ARG A 650 14.44 -29.26 16.94
N GLU A 651 13.77 -28.75 17.99
CA GLU A 651 14.41 -27.87 18.95
C GLU A 651 15.54 -28.57 19.71
N LYS A 652 15.31 -29.79 20.18
CA LYS A 652 16.34 -30.62 20.81
C LYS A 652 17.52 -30.94 19.88
N GLU A 653 17.25 -31.21 18.62
CA GLU A 653 18.28 -31.46 17.59
C GLU A 653 19.10 -30.19 17.35
N ARG A 654 18.46 -29.03 17.26
CA ARG A 654 19.12 -27.74 17.11
C ARG A 654 20.02 -27.42 18.31
N GLU A 655 19.49 -27.55 19.54
CA GLU A 655 20.28 -27.33 20.75
C GLU A 655 21.44 -28.33 20.89
N ALA A 656 21.25 -29.57 20.46
CA ALA A 656 22.31 -30.58 20.46
C ALA A 656 23.42 -30.18 19.48
N LYS A 657 23.05 -29.77 18.26
CA LYS A 657 23.99 -29.28 17.25
C LYS A 657 24.75 -28.02 17.71
N GLU A 658 24.03 -27.04 18.30
CA GLU A 658 24.66 -25.84 18.84
C GLU A 658 25.66 -26.16 19.98
N ARG A 659 25.32 -27.11 20.88
CA ARG A 659 26.23 -27.60 21.93
C ARG A 659 27.42 -28.32 21.35
N GLU A 660 27.27 -29.10 20.29
CA GLU A 660 28.37 -29.77 19.60
C GLU A 660 29.32 -28.74 18.96
N ILE A 661 28.76 -27.80 18.21
CA ILE A 661 29.52 -26.68 17.62
C ILE A 661 30.32 -25.94 18.72
N ALA A 662 29.65 -25.58 19.83
CA ALA A 662 30.30 -24.87 20.93
C ALA A 662 31.49 -25.64 21.58
N ARG A 663 31.39 -26.97 21.67
CA ARG A 663 32.50 -27.81 22.18
C ARG A 663 33.71 -27.83 21.27
N HIS A 664 33.51 -27.67 19.96
CA HIS A 664 34.54 -27.74 18.94
C HIS A 664 34.96 -26.37 18.41
N LEU A 665 34.36 -25.30 18.93
CA LEU A 665 34.57 -23.91 18.49
C LEU A 665 36.02 -23.49 18.73
N VAL A 666 36.64 -22.93 17.72
CA VAL A 666 37.97 -22.32 17.74
C VAL A 666 37.87 -20.82 17.63
N ASP A 667 36.96 -20.33 16.78
CA ASP A 667 36.72 -18.92 16.58
C ASP A 667 35.33 -18.64 16.01
N GLU A 668 34.79 -17.45 16.26
CA GLU A 668 33.50 -17.02 15.78
C GLU A 668 33.45 -15.51 15.60
N VAL A 669 32.94 -15.05 14.45
CA VAL A 669 32.62 -13.66 14.22
C VAL A 669 31.13 -13.42 14.52
N ALA A 670 30.82 -12.52 15.45
CA ALA A 670 29.49 -12.01 15.66
C ALA A 670 29.23 -10.91 14.59
N ILE A 671 28.67 -11.33 13.46
CA ILE A 671 28.48 -10.47 12.28
C ILE A 671 27.49 -9.34 12.58
N GLY A 672 27.84 -8.10 12.15
CA GLY A 672 27.08 -6.90 12.44
C GLY A 672 27.28 -6.32 13.84
N GLU A 673 28.10 -6.96 14.69
CA GLU A 673 28.55 -6.41 15.95
C GLU A 673 29.91 -5.73 15.75
N GLU A 674 29.95 -4.41 15.80
CA GLU A 674 31.13 -3.59 15.47
C GLU A 674 32.38 -4.03 16.20
N ALA A 675 32.29 -4.35 17.49
CA ALA A 675 33.41 -4.80 18.29
C ALA A 675 33.98 -6.11 17.78
N SER A 676 33.14 -7.10 17.48
CA SER A 676 33.57 -8.41 16.96
C SER A 676 34.11 -8.31 15.55
N GLU A 677 33.45 -7.55 14.65
CA GLU A 677 33.94 -7.36 13.28
C GLU A 677 35.29 -6.65 13.24
N LYS A 678 35.53 -5.70 14.17
CA LYS A 678 36.81 -5.01 14.32
C LYS A 678 37.90 -5.94 14.87
N GLU A 679 37.57 -6.79 15.84
CA GLU A 679 38.51 -7.80 16.38
C GLU A 679 38.97 -8.76 15.29
N HIS A 680 38.05 -9.13 14.37
CA HIS A 680 38.31 -10.01 13.24
C HIS A 680 38.75 -9.27 11.97
N HIS A 681 39.27 -8.02 12.12
CA HIS A 681 39.86 -7.22 11.06
C HIS A 681 38.97 -7.12 9.81
N LEU A 682 37.67 -6.85 9.96
CA LEU A 682 36.78 -6.64 8.84
C LEU A 682 37.42 -5.76 7.76
N GLN A 683 37.49 -6.28 6.55
CA GLN A 683 37.79 -5.54 5.33
C GLN A 683 36.58 -5.60 4.44
N GLU A 684 36.20 -4.46 3.87
CA GLU A 684 34.96 -4.43 3.05
C GLU A 684 35.02 -3.40 1.93
N GLU A 685 34.29 -3.65 0.89
CA GLU A 685 33.98 -2.70 -0.15
C GLU A 685 32.51 -2.84 -0.52
N ARG A 686 31.74 -1.75 -0.44
CA ARG A 686 30.29 -1.70 -0.78
C ARG A 686 29.48 -2.81 -0.09
N SER A 687 29.80 -3.11 1.16
CA SER A 687 29.01 -4.02 1.99
C SER A 687 28.07 -3.23 2.91
N ARG A 688 27.11 -3.91 3.47
CA ARG A 688 26.17 -3.38 4.45
C ARG A 688 25.73 -4.44 5.44
N THR A 689 25.29 -4.01 6.61
CA THR A 689 24.65 -4.86 7.61
C THR A 689 23.12 -4.73 7.56
N GLY A 690 22.43 -5.74 8.05
CA GLY A 690 20.99 -5.76 8.27
C GLY A 690 20.64 -6.74 9.39
N GLU A 691 19.35 -6.94 9.64
CA GLU A 691 18.85 -7.83 10.68
C GLU A 691 17.60 -8.57 10.20
N ILE A 692 17.54 -9.89 10.44
CA ILE A 692 16.35 -10.72 10.23
C ILE A 692 16.18 -11.64 11.47
N GLU A 693 14.97 -11.75 11.99
CA GLU A 693 14.64 -12.60 13.15
C GLU A 693 15.56 -12.35 14.37
N GLY A 694 15.97 -11.09 14.60
CA GLY A 694 16.86 -10.72 15.70
C GLY A 694 18.33 -11.12 15.50
N ARG A 695 18.71 -11.62 14.32
CA ARG A 695 20.09 -11.94 13.95
C ARG A 695 20.60 -10.93 12.93
N LYS A 696 21.74 -10.33 13.22
CA LYS A 696 22.41 -9.43 12.29
C LYS A 696 23.11 -10.21 11.19
N TYR A 697 23.22 -9.60 10.03
CA TYR A 697 23.95 -10.15 8.88
C TYR A 697 24.77 -9.09 8.17
N ARG A 698 25.70 -9.53 7.32
CA ARG A 698 26.39 -8.70 6.33
C ARG A 698 26.20 -9.25 4.93
N GLU A 699 26.03 -8.34 3.99
CA GLU A 699 25.98 -8.64 2.56
C GLU A 699 26.77 -7.62 1.73
N ALA A 700 27.23 -8.03 0.55
CA ALA A 700 27.84 -7.16 -0.44
C ALA A 700 27.21 -7.39 -1.81
N ARG A 701 26.89 -6.31 -2.53
CA ARG A 701 26.34 -6.37 -3.88
C ARG A 701 27.45 -6.39 -4.93
N SER A 702 27.11 -6.67 -6.20
CA SER A 702 28.00 -6.65 -7.36
C SER A 702 29.15 -5.65 -7.23
N GLU A 703 30.39 -6.07 -7.49
CA GLU A 703 31.61 -5.31 -7.33
C GLU A 703 32.02 -4.97 -5.87
N GLY A 704 31.19 -5.36 -4.87
CA GLY A 704 31.51 -5.30 -3.47
C GLY A 704 32.06 -6.62 -2.94
N TRP A 705 32.54 -6.63 -1.71
CA TRP A 705 32.97 -7.83 -0.99
C TRP A 705 33.17 -7.49 0.49
N PHE A 706 33.30 -8.52 1.33
CA PHE A 706 33.77 -8.39 2.71
C PHE A 706 34.55 -9.62 3.14
N SER A 707 35.44 -9.45 4.14
CA SER A 707 36.26 -10.52 4.67
C SER A 707 36.54 -10.36 6.15
N TYR A 708 36.81 -11.48 6.80
CA TYR A 708 37.20 -11.57 8.19
C TYR A 708 38.45 -12.42 8.36
N ASP A 709 39.30 -12.07 9.36
CA ASP A 709 40.36 -12.91 9.82
C ASP A 709 39.84 -13.83 10.93
N LEU A 710 39.97 -15.15 10.75
CA LEU A 710 39.52 -16.14 11.70
C LEU A 710 40.70 -16.96 12.20
N ARG A 711 40.75 -17.22 13.50
CA ARG A 711 41.75 -18.09 14.09
C ARG A 711 41.55 -19.55 13.67
N VAL A 712 42.66 -20.24 13.42
CA VAL A 712 42.71 -21.67 13.11
C VAL A 712 43.76 -22.35 13.96
N LEU A 713 43.70 -23.67 14.06
CA LEU A 713 44.76 -24.48 14.68
C LEU A 713 45.75 -24.90 13.60
N PRO A 714 47.06 -24.62 13.78
CA PRO A 714 48.08 -25.00 12.79
C PRO A 714 48.08 -26.49 12.50
N ASP A 715 48.33 -26.83 11.24
CA ASP A 715 48.52 -28.22 10.77
C ASP A 715 47.38 -29.18 11.11
N ARG A 716 46.14 -28.63 11.20
CA ARG A 716 44.95 -29.45 11.48
C ARG A 716 43.84 -29.15 10.47
N PRO A 717 43.06 -30.17 10.05
CA PRO A 717 41.86 -29.93 9.29
C PRO A 717 40.81 -29.26 10.16
N MET A 718 40.15 -28.26 9.62
CA MET A 718 39.10 -27.48 10.29
C MET A 718 37.85 -27.49 9.47
N VAL A 719 36.74 -26.98 10.01
CA VAL A 719 35.49 -26.74 9.27
C VAL A 719 35.10 -25.27 9.51
N LEU A 720 34.83 -24.57 8.41
CA LEU A 720 34.17 -23.27 8.41
C LEU A 720 32.68 -23.48 8.32
N ILE A 721 31.92 -22.95 9.26
CA ILE A 721 30.46 -22.98 9.26
C ILE A 721 29.97 -21.58 9.02
N CYS A 722 29.17 -21.37 7.97
CA CYS A 722 28.47 -20.13 7.70
C CYS A 722 26.97 -20.33 7.81
N THR A 723 26.29 -19.41 8.53
CA THR A 723 24.84 -19.41 8.67
C THR A 723 24.22 -18.43 7.67
N TYR A 724 23.18 -18.88 6.96
CA TYR A 724 22.46 -18.12 5.95
C TYR A 724 20.96 -18.10 6.25
N TRP A 725 20.23 -17.17 5.63
CA TRP A 725 18.77 -17.11 5.68
C TRP A 725 18.15 -17.89 4.51
N GLY A 726 17.33 -18.87 4.83
CA GLY A 726 16.79 -19.78 3.82
C GLY A 726 15.74 -19.18 2.88
N SER A 727 15.19 -18.02 3.21
CA SER A 727 14.27 -17.28 2.33
C SER A 727 14.98 -16.30 1.37
N ASP A 728 16.31 -16.17 1.44
CA ASP A 728 17.04 -15.32 0.50
C ASP A 728 16.88 -15.78 -0.95
N LEU A 729 16.80 -14.83 -1.88
CA LEU A 729 16.55 -15.08 -3.30
C LEU A 729 17.72 -14.53 -4.14
N ASN A 730 18.07 -15.26 -5.20
CA ASN A 730 19.04 -14.84 -6.22
C ASN A 730 20.40 -14.41 -5.66
N ARG A 731 20.91 -15.15 -4.65
CA ARG A 731 22.24 -14.91 -4.09
C ARG A 731 23.21 -15.95 -4.63
N GLU A 732 24.28 -15.48 -5.25
CA GLU A 732 25.33 -16.35 -5.80
C GLU A 732 26.68 -15.68 -5.61
N PHE A 733 27.60 -16.36 -4.90
CA PHE A 733 28.90 -15.81 -4.49
C PHE A 733 29.93 -16.90 -4.22
N ASP A 734 31.18 -16.50 -4.27
CA ASP A 734 32.32 -17.35 -3.93
C ASP A 734 32.80 -17.10 -2.51
N LEU A 735 33.22 -18.18 -1.85
CA LEU A 735 33.98 -18.14 -0.60
C LEU A 735 35.46 -18.40 -0.92
N LEU A 736 36.32 -17.48 -0.47
CA LEU A 736 37.75 -17.59 -0.64
C LEU A 736 38.42 -17.66 0.74
N VAL A 737 39.45 -18.47 0.87
CA VAL A 737 40.34 -18.53 2.04
C VAL A 737 41.74 -18.14 1.61
N ASP A 738 42.28 -17.06 2.18
CA ASP A 738 43.58 -16.49 1.80
C ASP A 738 43.71 -16.26 0.29
N GLY A 739 42.59 -15.92 -0.38
CA GLY A 739 42.52 -15.68 -1.82
C GLY A 739 42.25 -16.93 -2.67
N GLU A 740 42.30 -18.13 -2.12
CA GLU A 740 41.97 -19.39 -2.77
C GLU A 740 40.46 -19.67 -2.64
N LYS A 741 39.80 -19.94 -3.76
CA LYS A 741 38.39 -20.29 -3.78
C LYS A 741 38.13 -21.69 -3.23
N ILE A 742 37.36 -21.78 -2.16
CA ILE A 742 36.97 -23.04 -1.53
C ILE A 742 35.58 -23.52 -1.91
N ALA A 743 34.66 -22.60 -2.22
CA ALA A 743 33.29 -22.92 -2.58
C ALA A 743 32.60 -21.81 -3.39
N SER A 744 31.56 -22.19 -4.12
CA SER A 744 30.53 -21.26 -4.61
C SER A 744 29.22 -21.58 -3.90
N GLN A 745 28.62 -20.57 -3.31
CA GLN A 745 27.35 -20.69 -2.61
C GLN A 745 26.22 -20.09 -3.43
N ARG A 746 25.11 -20.82 -3.52
CA ARG A 746 23.86 -20.33 -4.11
C ARG A 746 22.72 -20.44 -3.08
N ILE A 747 21.99 -19.33 -2.89
CA ILE A 747 20.81 -19.28 -2.04
C ILE A 747 19.65 -18.79 -2.91
N ASN A 748 18.59 -19.59 -2.97
CA ASN A 748 17.42 -19.32 -3.80
C ASN A 748 16.18 -19.96 -3.16
N VAL A 749 15.76 -19.40 -2.02
CA VAL A 749 14.62 -19.89 -1.22
C VAL A 749 14.80 -21.39 -0.86
N ASN A 750 15.97 -21.74 -0.32
CA ASN A 750 16.33 -23.14 -0.02
C ASN A 750 15.56 -23.72 1.20
N PHE A 751 15.33 -22.88 2.22
CA PHE A 751 14.67 -23.24 3.47
C PHE A 751 13.80 -22.06 3.95
N PRO A 752 12.60 -21.85 3.35
CA PRO A 752 11.76 -20.69 3.64
C PRO A 752 11.46 -20.51 5.13
N GLY A 753 11.70 -19.33 5.66
CA GLY A 753 11.40 -18.96 7.04
C GLY A 753 12.37 -19.51 8.09
N ASP A 754 13.50 -20.08 7.71
CA ASP A 754 14.45 -20.70 8.65
C ASP A 754 15.91 -20.33 8.33
N PHE A 755 16.77 -20.36 9.35
CA PHE A 755 18.21 -20.27 9.17
C PHE A 755 18.80 -21.65 8.90
N PHE A 756 19.81 -21.70 8.04
CA PHE A 756 20.54 -22.94 7.78
C PHE A 756 22.05 -22.73 7.77
N ASP A 757 22.77 -23.73 8.23
CA ASP A 757 24.23 -23.77 8.26
C ASP A 757 24.78 -24.53 7.07
N VAL A 758 25.84 -24.02 6.47
CA VAL A 758 26.62 -24.71 5.46
C VAL A 758 28.04 -24.92 6.00
N GLU A 759 28.51 -26.14 5.93
CA GLU A 759 29.84 -26.55 6.37
C GLU A 759 30.80 -26.60 5.18
N TYR A 760 31.89 -25.87 5.28
CA TYR A 760 32.96 -25.85 4.28
C TYR A 760 34.21 -26.49 4.87
N PRO A 761 34.64 -27.65 4.37
CA PRO A 761 35.89 -28.30 4.83
C PRO A 761 37.11 -27.39 4.55
N LEU A 762 37.93 -27.22 5.56
CA LEU A 762 39.23 -26.57 5.46
C LEU A 762 40.32 -27.64 5.65
N PRO A 763 40.88 -28.17 4.55
CA PRO A 763 41.95 -29.18 4.62
C PRO A 763 43.22 -28.61 5.24
N VAL A 764 44.10 -29.48 5.72
CA VAL A 764 45.31 -29.11 6.44
C VAL A 764 46.24 -28.19 5.63
N GLU A 765 46.17 -28.23 4.31
CA GLU A 765 46.90 -27.37 3.39
C GLU A 765 46.60 -25.89 3.60
N LEU A 766 45.33 -25.56 3.88
CA LEU A 766 44.90 -24.19 4.16
C LEU A 766 45.27 -23.69 5.55
N THR A 767 45.49 -24.58 6.52
CA THR A 767 45.86 -24.26 7.92
C THR A 767 47.35 -24.45 8.21
N ARG A 768 48.12 -24.95 7.24
CA ARG A 768 49.52 -25.36 7.44
C ARG A 768 50.40 -24.20 7.92
N GLY A 769 50.94 -24.32 9.12
CA GLY A 769 51.79 -23.30 9.73
C GLY A 769 51.10 -21.99 10.05
N LYS A 770 49.75 -21.94 10.02
CA LYS A 770 48.97 -20.72 10.21
C LYS A 770 48.20 -20.77 11.54
N ASN A 771 48.14 -19.62 12.22
CA ASN A 771 47.25 -19.42 13.37
C ASN A 771 45.97 -18.67 12.98
N LYS A 772 45.90 -18.17 11.75
CA LYS A 772 44.83 -17.32 11.24
C LYS A 772 44.71 -17.49 9.72
N ILE A 773 43.46 -17.42 9.22
CA ILE A 773 43.13 -17.36 7.80
C ILE A 773 42.18 -16.20 7.53
N THR A 774 42.18 -15.67 6.30
CA THR A 774 41.24 -14.64 5.87
C THR A 774 40.16 -15.29 5.05
N VAL A 775 38.90 -15.20 5.51
CA VAL A 775 37.69 -15.69 4.78
C VAL A 775 37.03 -14.52 4.09
N LYS A 776 36.92 -14.58 2.77
CA LYS A 776 36.34 -13.53 1.91
C LYS A 776 35.06 -14.04 1.21
N PHE A 777 34.04 -13.19 1.18
CA PHE A 777 32.78 -13.37 0.47
C PHE A 777 32.73 -12.44 -0.74
N GLN A 778 32.73 -13.02 -1.95
CA GLN A 778 32.81 -12.30 -3.23
C GLN A 778 31.58 -12.61 -4.10
N PRO A 779 30.67 -11.64 -4.39
CA PRO A 779 29.50 -11.90 -5.22
C PRO A 779 29.89 -12.16 -6.68
N HIS A 780 29.09 -12.97 -7.36
CA HIS A 780 29.12 -13.06 -8.82
C HIS A 780 28.54 -11.78 -9.47
N PRO A 781 28.91 -11.49 -10.74
CA PRO A 781 28.38 -10.34 -11.45
C PRO A 781 26.84 -10.32 -11.44
N GLY A 782 26.24 -9.21 -11.01
CA GLY A 782 24.78 -9.05 -10.92
C GLY A 782 24.16 -9.71 -9.69
N SER A 783 24.93 -10.33 -8.80
CA SER A 783 24.43 -11.04 -7.62
C SER A 783 24.84 -10.36 -6.29
N ILE A 784 24.53 -11.00 -5.17
CA ILE A 784 24.81 -10.55 -3.80
C ILE A 784 25.59 -11.63 -3.07
N ALA A 785 26.67 -11.27 -2.37
CA ALA A 785 27.36 -12.16 -1.43
C ALA A 785 26.74 -12.00 -0.03
N GLY A 786 26.31 -13.12 0.57
CA GLY A 786 25.62 -13.10 1.89
C GLY A 786 24.09 -13.04 1.68
N GLY A 787 23.16 -12.68 2.65
CA GLY A 787 23.43 -12.38 4.10
C GLY A 787 24.10 -13.52 4.88
N VAL A 788 25.26 -13.21 5.37
CA VAL A 788 25.97 -14.11 6.27
C VAL A 788 25.64 -13.68 7.70
N TYR A 789 25.13 -14.61 8.52
CA TYR A 789 24.66 -14.35 9.88
C TYR A 789 25.64 -14.82 10.95
N ALA A 790 26.44 -15.82 10.65
CA ALA A 790 27.51 -16.29 11.50
C ALA A 790 28.62 -16.87 10.65
N CYS A 791 29.85 -16.76 11.17
CA CYS A 791 31.03 -17.35 10.56
C CYS A 791 31.85 -17.97 11.69
N LYS A 792 31.95 -19.31 11.73
CA LYS A 792 32.56 -20.07 12.82
C LYS A 792 33.64 -21.02 12.30
N ILE A 793 34.73 -21.14 13.02
CA ILE A 793 35.75 -22.17 12.80
C ILE A 793 35.61 -23.21 13.90
N ILE A 794 35.42 -24.46 13.51
CA ILE A 794 35.43 -25.61 14.43
C ILE A 794 36.56 -26.59 14.10
N LYS A 795 37.11 -27.25 15.10
CA LYS A 795 38.01 -28.41 14.91
C LYS A 795 37.15 -29.62 14.49
N LYS A 796 37.66 -30.34 13.51
CA LYS A 796 37.08 -31.60 13.07
C LYS A 796 37.27 -32.73 14.06
#